data_276473da53d5aa3442b80fd0c1220476
#
_entry.id   276473da53d5aa3442b80fd0c1220476
#
_cell.length_a   1.000
_cell.length_b   1.000
_cell.length_c   1.000
_cell.angle_alpha   90.00
_cell.angle_beta   90.00
_cell.angle_gamma   90.00
#
_symmetry.space_group_name_H-M   'P 1'
#
loop_
_entity.id
_entity.type
_entity.pdbx_description
1 polymer ?
#
loop_
_entity_poly.entity_id
_entity_poly.type
_entity_poly.pdbx_seq_one_letter_code
_entity_poly.pdbx_strand_id
1 'polypeptide(L)'
;MFQNLRYRFTFVNSKSRKRMNQYSKRREALLYHAKPQPGKIQIVPTKPYATQRDLSLAYSPGVAEPCLEISKDVNNVYKYTAKGNLVAVISNGTAVLGLGDIGPEASKPVMEGKGLLFKIFADIDVFDIEVDAKDIDKFVETVKNIAPTFGGINLEDIKAPESFEIERRLVEELNIPVMHDDQHGTAIISSAALLNAAELAGKDISEIKIVVSGAGSAALACANLYLLLGVKAENITMFDVNGMLVQSRTDLLPIQMKYAQPGEQKTLAEAVVGADMFLGLSVGKVLSPEMLLTMAKDPIVFAMANPTPEIDFDLAVSTREDVIMATGRSDNPNQVNNVLGFPYIFRGALDVRATKINEEMKMAAVHALAQLAKESVPEQVNIAYGETKLIFGRDYIIPKPFDPRLIAVVAPAVARAAMESGVAQKPIENWEKYREELLDRLGNDNKMARLLISRAKSAPKRIVFAEADQLDVLKAAQIVQEEGIGEPILLGSRETIEELKAEIGFDHDVKIVDPRAESGTVGNENYRKYAQAFWQSRRRRGISELDATKMMTQRNYYAAMMVRQGDADAMITGYSRNYPASVKPVLHVIDRAQGISRIATTNLMLTKRGPIFLSDTAINPDPTAEDLAKIALLTASTARLFGIEPVIAMVSYSNFGSSPEPGAVKVREAVAYLHKNHPELIVDGEVQADFALNQEMHQDKFPYSKLAGRKVNIMIFPNLESANITYKLLKELDQVVSILSLIH
;
A
#
# COMPACT_ATOMS: atom_id res chain seq x y z
N MET A 1 -10.01 -59.15 -4.62
CA MET A 1 -8.55 -59.28 -4.72
C MET A 1 -7.97 -57.89 -4.62
N PHE A 2 -8.13 -57.28 -3.43
CA PHE A 2 -7.60 -55.94 -3.09
C PHE A 2 -6.82 -56.11 -1.80
N GLN A 3 -5.50 -56.15 -1.88
CA GLN A 3 -4.61 -55.90 -0.74
C GLN A 3 -3.19 -55.63 -1.24
N ASN A 4 -2.58 -54.60 -0.66
CA ASN A 4 -1.15 -54.28 -0.65
C ASN A 4 -0.59 -53.42 -1.76
N LEU A 5 -0.82 -52.10 -1.62
CA LEU A 5 0.17 -51.09 -1.97
C LEU A 5 0.46 -50.22 -0.73
N ARG A 6 1.35 -50.74 0.12
CA ARG A 6 2.00 -49.92 1.17
C ARG A 6 3.05 -49.04 0.50
N TYR A 7 2.76 -47.74 0.43
CA TYR A 7 3.76 -46.72 0.12
C TYR A 7 4.85 -46.77 1.19
N ARG A 8 6.04 -47.19 0.82
CA ARG A 8 7.27 -46.93 1.58
C ARG A 8 7.56 -45.43 1.52
N PHE A 9 7.21 -44.70 2.58
CA PHE A 9 7.78 -43.39 2.85
C PHE A 9 9.26 -43.59 3.21
N THR A 10 10.13 -43.45 2.22
CA THR A 10 11.56 -43.28 2.46
C THR A 10 11.76 -41.92 3.15
N PHE A 11 12.30 -41.97 4.36
CA PHE A 11 12.80 -40.79 5.07
C PHE A 11 13.87 -40.12 4.19
N VAL A 12 13.46 -39.09 3.43
CA VAL A 12 14.38 -38.20 2.74
C VAL A 12 15.08 -37.41 3.83
N ASN A 13 16.38 -37.64 3.98
CA ASN A 13 17.27 -37.02 4.94
C ASN A 13 17.06 -35.48 4.92
N SER A 14 16.97 -34.83 6.08
CA SER A 14 16.70 -33.39 6.21
C SER A 14 17.70 -32.53 5.41
N LYS A 15 18.94 -33.00 5.25
CA LYS A 15 19.96 -32.39 4.38
C LYS A 15 19.61 -32.44 2.89
N SER A 16 18.93 -33.49 2.40
CA SER A 16 18.53 -33.58 1.00
C SER A 16 17.26 -32.74 0.71
N ARG A 17 16.35 -32.60 1.67
CA ARG A 17 15.22 -31.64 1.57
C ARG A 17 15.68 -30.19 1.54
N LYS A 18 16.64 -29.81 2.41
CA LYS A 18 17.24 -28.46 2.38
C LYS A 18 17.95 -28.17 1.06
N ARG A 19 18.73 -29.14 0.53
CA ARG A 19 19.38 -29.00 -0.79
C ARG A 19 18.37 -28.89 -1.93
N MET A 20 17.32 -29.69 -1.95
CA MET A 20 16.28 -29.64 -3.00
C MET A 20 15.50 -28.32 -2.96
N ASN A 21 15.21 -27.80 -1.76
CA ASN A 21 14.55 -26.50 -1.58
C ASN A 21 15.48 -25.33 -2.01
N GLN A 22 16.77 -25.43 -1.77
CA GLN A 22 17.77 -24.45 -2.21
C GLN A 22 17.97 -24.45 -3.72
N TYR A 23 17.94 -25.61 -4.39
CA TYR A 23 17.97 -25.73 -5.85
C TYR A 23 16.70 -25.16 -6.50
N SER A 24 15.52 -25.37 -5.90
CA SER A 24 14.25 -24.81 -6.35
C SER A 24 14.26 -23.29 -6.27
N LYS A 25 14.65 -22.70 -5.15
CA LYS A 25 14.74 -21.25 -4.94
C LYS A 25 15.75 -20.58 -5.89
N ARG A 26 16.90 -21.20 -6.10
CA ARG A 26 17.91 -20.70 -7.06
C ARG A 26 17.36 -20.66 -8.48
N ARG A 27 16.69 -21.74 -8.91
CA ARG A 27 16.08 -21.83 -10.24
C ARG A 27 14.99 -20.80 -10.43
N GLU A 28 14.14 -20.61 -9.43
CA GLU A 28 13.07 -19.61 -9.42
C GLU A 28 13.64 -18.19 -9.56
N ALA A 29 14.66 -17.84 -8.78
CA ALA A 29 15.32 -16.54 -8.88
C ALA A 29 15.94 -16.29 -10.26
N LEU A 30 16.64 -17.29 -10.83
CA LEU A 30 17.21 -17.16 -12.18
C LEU A 30 16.12 -17.02 -13.26
N LEU A 31 15.01 -17.76 -13.15
CA LEU A 31 13.89 -17.65 -14.06
C LEU A 31 13.19 -16.28 -13.96
N TYR A 32 13.03 -15.75 -12.76
CA TYR A 32 12.46 -14.42 -12.53
C TYR A 32 13.26 -13.31 -13.26
N HIS A 33 14.59 -13.39 -13.26
CA HIS A 33 15.44 -12.40 -13.93
C HIS A 33 15.53 -12.59 -15.46
N ALA A 34 15.27 -13.81 -15.94
CA ALA A 34 15.42 -14.14 -17.36
C ALA A 34 14.11 -14.11 -18.16
N LYS A 35 12.94 -14.20 -17.49
CA LYS A 35 11.63 -14.33 -18.16
C LYS A 35 10.57 -13.41 -17.56
N PRO A 36 9.54 -12.96 -18.38
CA PRO A 36 9.35 -13.23 -19.82
C PRO A 36 10.41 -12.59 -20.73
N GLN A 37 11.06 -11.52 -20.25
CA GLN A 37 12.21 -10.86 -20.89
C GLN A 37 13.28 -10.60 -19.83
N PRO A 38 14.57 -10.53 -20.22
CA PRO A 38 15.66 -10.26 -19.29
C PRO A 38 15.55 -8.87 -18.66
N GLY A 39 16.00 -8.77 -17.39
CA GLY A 39 15.99 -7.51 -16.64
C GLY A 39 14.67 -7.22 -15.90
N LYS A 40 14.66 -6.13 -15.13
CA LYS A 40 13.53 -5.72 -14.29
C LYS A 40 12.96 -4.35 -14.66
N ILE A 41 13.66 -3.59 -15.51
CA ILE A 41 13.29 -2.24 -15.90
C ILE A 41 13.19 -2.14 -17.41
N GLN A 42 12.35 -1.21 -17.87
CA GLN A 42 12.24 -0.84 -19.28
C GLN A 42 11.93 0.65 -19.40
N ILE A 43 12.26 1.26 -20.54
CA ILE A 43 11.95 2.65 -20.84
C ILE A 43 10.71 2.70 -21.73
N VAL A 44 9.70 3.46 -21.29
CA VAL A 44 8.42 3.61 -22.00
C VAL A 44 8.20 5.09 -22.33
N PRO A 45 7.80 5.43 -23.58
CA PRO A 45 7.47 6.81 -23.94
C PRO A 45 6.31 7.36 -23.12
N THR A 46 6.43 8.62 -22.69
CA THR A 46 5.37 9.34 -21.94
C THR A 46 4.52 10.25 -22.84
N LYS A 47 4.87 10.35 -24.13
CA LYS A 47 4.18 11.22 -25.10
C LYS A 47 3.61 10.37 -26.25
N PRO A 48 2.54 10.84 -26.93
CA PRO A 48 2.06 10.22 -28.16
C PRO A 48 3.16 10.15 -29.23
N TYR A 49 3.19 9.06 -30.00
CA TYR A 49 4.19 8.84 -31.05
C TYR A 49 3.62 8.17 -32.32
N ALA A 50 2.29 8.21 -32.47
CA ALA A 50 1.61 7.49 -33.57
C ALA A 50 1.50 8.30 -34.85
N THR A 51 1.68 9.62 -34.83
CA THR A 51 1.47 10.51 -35.98
C THR A 51 2.76 11.24 -36.40
N GLN A 52 2.82 11.67 -37.69
CA GLN A 52 3.89 12.55 -38.15
C GLN A 52 4.01 13.84 -37.35
N ARG A 53 2.91 14.37 -36.88
CA ARG A 53 2.86 15.55 -36.01
C ARG A 53 3.53 15.27 -34.66
N ASP A 54 3.23 14.13 -34.04
CA ASP A 54 3.83 13.74 -32.77
C ASP A 54 5.36 13.66 -32.90
N LEU A 55 5.84 13.02 -33.96
CA LEU A 55 7.28 12.91 -34.22
C LEU A 55 7.93 14.27 -34.48
N SER A 56 7.26 15.17 -35.17
CA SER A 56 7.73 16.53 -35.42
C SER A 56 7.85 17.35 -34.10
N LEU A 57 6.93 17.16 -33.17
CA LEU A 57 6.97 17.80 -31.86
C LEU A 57 8.00 17.15 -30.93
N ALA A 58 8.12 15.82 -30.97
CA ALA A 58 9.01 15.06 -30.10
C ALA A 58 10.48 15.20 -30.46
N TYR A 59 10.80 15.40 -31.76
CA TYR A 59 12.17 15.49 -32.23
C TYR A 59 12.39 16.70 -33.14
N SER A 60 12.43 16.56 -34.46
CA SER A 60 12.74 17.68 -35.36
C SER A 60 11.50 18.14 -36.13
N PRO A 61 11.19 19.47 -36.15
CA PRO A 61 11.93 20.62 -35.60
C PRO A 61 11.53 21.02 -34.16
N GLY A 62 10.42 20.49 -33.62
CA GLY A 62 9.80 20.98 -32.40
C GLY A 62 10.68 20.96 -31.14
N VAL A 63 11.62 20.02 -31.05
CA VAL A 63 12.55 19.89 -29.90
C VAL A 63 13.48 21.08 -29.72
N ALA A 64 13.67 21.91 -30.75
CA ALA A 64 14.50 23.10 -30.65
C ALA A 64 13.98 24.13 -29.64
N GLU A 65 12.65 24.26 -29.50
CA GLU A 65 12.04 25.24 -28.61
C GLU A 65 12.36 24.98 -27.13
N PRO A 66 12.13 23.79 -26.55
CA PRO A 66 12.55 23.52 -25.18
C PRO A 66 14.07 23.62 -24.99
N CYS A 67 14.91 23.28 -25.97
CA CYS A 67 16.35 23.47 -25.88
C CYS A 67 16.72 24.95 -25.71
N LEU A 68 16.09 25.84 -26.49
CA LEU A 68 16.31 27.29 -26.39
C LEU A 68 15.83 27.85 -25.05
N GLU A 69 14.70 27.38 -24.53
CA GLU A 69 14.20 27.82 -23.22
C GLU A 69 15.12 27.35 -22.08
N ILE A 70 15.66 26.13 -22.14
CA ILE A 70 16.63 25.64 -21.15
C ILE A 70 17.94 26.39 -21.24
N SER A 71 18.38 26.73 -22.45
CA SER A 71 19.60 27.56 -22.69
C SER A 71 19.51 28.94 -22.09
N LYS A 72 18.30 29.55 -22.05
CA LYS A 72 18.06 30.85 -21.43
C LYS A 72 18.02 30.78 -19.90
N ASP A 73 17.41 29.74 -19.35
CA ASP A 73 17.31 29.46 -17.92
C ASP A 73 17.39 27.95 -17.69
N VAL A 74 18.49 27.51 -17.07
CA VAL A 74 18.77 26.10 -16.77
C VAL A 74 17.65 25.45 -15.91
N ASN A 75 16.94 26.22 -15.09
CA ASN A 75 15.84 25.70 -14.29
C ASN A 75 14.68 25.16 -15.15
N ASN A 76 14.56 25.59 -16.39
CA ASN A 76 13.57 25.05 -17.33
C ASN A 76 13.81 23.57 -17.69
N VAL A 77 14.98 23.00 -17.38
CA VAL A 77 15.24 21.57 -17.52
C VAL A 77 14.24 20.72 -16.73
N TYR A 78 13.85 21.19 -15.54
CA TYR A 78 12.83 20.52 -14.69
C TYR A 78 11.42 20.62 -15.25
N LYS A 79 11.15 21.56 -16.13
CA LYS A 79 9.84 21.75 -16.78
C LYS A 79 9.69 20.91 -18.05
N TYR A 80 10.77 20.79 -18.82
CA TYR A 80 10.72 20.23 -20.19
C TYR A 80 11.37 18.86 -20.32
N THR A 81 11.99 18.32 -19.25
CA THR A 81 12.64 17.00 -19.26
C THR A 81 12.22 16.14 -18.06
N ALA A 82 12.63 14.88 -18.07
CA ALA A 82 12.38 13.93 -16.97
C ALA A 82 13.28 14.17 -15.73
N LYS A 83 14.27 15.11 -15.80
CA LYS A 83 15.29 15.32 -14.75
C LYS A 83 14.70 15.38 -13.34
N GLY A 84 13.57 16.07 -13.16
CA GLY A 84 12.96 16.28 -11.84
C GLY A 84 12.43 15.02 -11.16
N ASN A 85 12.27 13.93 -11.91
CA ASN A 85 11.79 12.62 -11.41
C ASN A 85 12.78 11.48 -11.69
N LEU A 86 14.01 11.78 -12.10
CA LEU A 86 14.99 10.78 -12.52
C LEU A 86 16.16 10.73 -11.54
N VAL A 87 16.39 9.55 -10.94
CA VAL A 87 17.51 9.27 -10.04
C VAL A 87 18.50 8.33 -10.72
N ALA A 88 19.79 8.58 -10.54
CA ALA A 88 20.82 7.60 -10.86
C ALA A 88 21.06 6.69 -9.67
N VAL A 89 21.03 5.38 -9.87
CA VAL A 89 21.56 4.38 -8.92
C VAL A 89 22.95 4.00 -9.40
N ILE A 90 23.99 4.36 -8.65
CA ILE A 90 25.37 4.25 -9.10
C ILE A 90 26.18 3.31 -8.20
N SER A 91 26.84 2.34 -8.82
CA SER A 91 27.69 1.36 -8.14
C SER A 91 28.99 1.14 -8.89
N ASN A 92 30.04 0.69 -8.18
CA ASN A 92 31.23 0.08 -8.81
C ASN A 92 31.36 -1.41 -8.48
N GLY A 93 30.38 -2.02 -7.86
CA GLY A 93 30.30 -3.44 -7.57
C GLY A 93 31.35 -3.97 -6.58
N THR A 94 31.86 -3.09 -5.68
CA THR A 94 32.93 -3.47 -4.75
C THR A 94 32.46 -4.03 -3.41
N ALA A 95 31.12 -3.95 -3.11
CA ALA A 95 30.54 -4.45 -1.85
C ALA A 95 29.14 -5.03 -2.02
N VAL A 96 28.94 -5.89 -3.03
CA VAL A 96 27.61 -6.35 -3.46
C VAL A 96 27.03 -7.38 -2.48
N LEU A 97 25.93 -7.02 -1.78
CA LEU A 97 25.07 -7.91 -0.97
C LEU A 97 25.81 -8.96 -0.09
N GLY A 98 26.98 -8.68 0.46
CA GLY A 98 27.76 -9.65 1.20
C GLY A 98 28.52 -10.66 0.32
N LEU A 99 28.43 -10.53 -1.03
CA LEU A 99 29.26 -11.28 -1.98
C LEU A 99 30.65 -10.63 -2.14
N GLY A 100 30.78 -9.37 -1.73
CA GLY A 100 32.01 -8.60 -1.78
C GLY A 100 32.25 -7.96 -3.14
N ASP A 101 33.54 -7.84 -3.53
CA ASP A 101 34.00 -7.23 -4.78
C ASP A 101 33.81 -8.20 -5.95
N ILE A 102 32.66 -8.16 -6.60
CA ILE A 102 32.32 -9.01 -7.75
C ILE A 102 32.27 -8.24 -9.08
N GLY A 103 32.52 -6.92 -9.05
CA GLY A 103 32.61 -6.05 -10.21
C GLY A 103 31.29 -5.43 -10.65
N PRO A 104 31.40 -4.42 -11.53
CA PRO A 104 30.24 -3.60 -11.92
C PRO A 104 29.16 -4.38 -12.67
N GLU A 105 29.51 -5.23 -13.66
CA GLU A 105 28.52 -5.97 -14.44
C GLU A 105 27.73 -6.96 -13.57
N ALA A 106 28.38 -7.58 -12.59
CA ALA A 106 27.73 -8.53 -11.68
C ALA A 106 26.83 -7.82 -10.65
N SER A 107 27.02 -6.52 -10.39
CA SER A 107 26.17 -5.71 -9.51
C SER A 107 24.86 -5.30 -10.18
N LYS A 108 24.78 -5.26 -11.51
CA LYS A 108 23.63 -4.78 -12.27
C LYS A 108 22.27 -5.36 -11.86
N PRO A 109 22.12 -6.67 -11.59
CA PRO A 109 20.84 -7.20 -11.13
C PRO A 109 20.36 -6.59 -9.81
N VAL A 110 21.27 -6.15 -8.94
CA VAL A 110 20.91 -5.46 -7.68
C VAL A 110 20.46 -4.03 -7.98
N MET A 111 21.17 -3.32 -8.85
CA MET A 111 20.89 -1.93 -9.24
C MET A 111 19.55 -1.81 -9.97
N GLU A 112 19.24 -2.73 -10.89
CA GLU A 112 17.89 -2.83 -11.48
C GLU A 112 16.82 -3.11 -10.43
N GLY A 113 17.13 -3.95 -9.42
CA GLY A 113 16.25 -4.18 -8.28
C GLY A 113 15.98 -2.91 -7.48
N LYS A 114 17.01 -2.11 -7.22
CA LYS A 114 16.88 -0.81 -6.56
C LYS A 114 16.00 0.13 -7.40
N GLY A 115 16.19 0.18 -8.72
CA GLY A 115 15.35 0.96 -9.64
C GLY A 115 13.87 0.55 -9.61
N LEU A 116 13.60 -0.77 -9.57
CA LEU A 116 12.25 -1.30 -9.40
C LEU A 116 11.60 -0.79 -8.09
N LEU A 117 12.33 -0.83 -6.97
CA LEU A 117 11.81 -0.38 -5.67
C LEU A 117 11.52 1.14 -5.67
N PHE A 118 12.39 1.96 -6.23
CA PHE A 118 12.12 3.41 -6.43
C PHE A 118 10.82 3.63 -7.19
N LYS A 119 10.59 2.86 -8.27
CA LYS A 119 9.40 3.04 -9.12
C LYS A 119 8.12 2.62 -8.42
N ILE A 120 8.08 1.43 -7.82
CA ILE A 120 6.83 0.91 -7.22
C ILE A 120 6.41 1.62 -5.93
N PHE A 121 7.38 2.11 -5.14
CA PHE A 121 7.08 2.73 -3.84
C PHE A 121 6.98 4.26 -3.88
N ALA A 122 7.67 4.92 -4.81
CA ALA A 122 7.69 6.38 -4.85
C ALA A 122 7.47 6.98 -6.24
N ASP A 123 7.18 6.17 -7.26
CA ASP A 123 7.01 6.60 -8.66
C ASP A 123 8.20 7.43 -9.16
N ILE A 124 9.42 7.06 -8.77
CA ILE A 124 10.67 7.66 -9.23
C ILE A 124 11.24 6.82 -10.37
N ASP A 125 11.60 7.46 -11.47
CA ASP A 125 12.28 6.84 -12.58
C ASP A 125 13.77 6.70 -12.26
N VAL A 126 14.39 5.60 -12.69
CA VAL A 126 15.79 5.29 -12.39
C VAL A 126 16.55 4.88 -13.63
N PHE A 127 17.76 5.39 -13.76
CA PHE A 127 18.82 4.75 -14.55
C PHE A 127 19.85 4.17 -13.59
N ASP A 128 20.08 2.86 -13.67
CA ASP A 128 21.19 2.20 -13.00
C ASP A 128 22.47 2.34 -13.84
N ILE A 129 23.57 2.70 -13.16
CA ILE A 129 24.86 3.02 -13.81
C ILE A 129 25.97 2.29 -13.04
N GLU A 130 26.51 1.28 -13.68
CA GLU A 130 27.63 0.49 -13.18
C GLU A 130 28.93 1.08 -13.70
N VAL A 131 29.76 1.61 -12.81
CA VAL A 131 31.00 2.33 -13.15
C VAL A 131 32.21 1.45 -12.89
N ASP A 132 32.98 1.11 -13.93
CA ASP A 132 34.25 0.38 -13.81
C ASP A 132 35.39 1.34 -13.36
N ALA A 133 35.28 1.82 -12.12
CA ALA A 133 36.31 2.64 -11.49
C ALA A 133 36.41 2.34 -9.98
N LYS A 134 37.52 1.79 -9.55
CA LYS A 134 37.88 1.59 -8.14
C LYS A 134 38.63 2.79 -7.54
N ASP A 135 39.23 3.61 -8.39
CA ASP A 135 39.89 4.85 -8.02
C ASP A 135 38.85 5.93 -7.70
N ILE A 136 38.97 6.55 -6.53
CA ILE A 136 38.01 7.54 -6.01
C ILE A 136 37.90 8.74 -6.94
N ASP A 137 39.03 9.29 -7.42
CA ASP A 137 39.01 10.48 -8.25
C ASP A 137 38.31 10.23 -9.58
N LYS A 138 38.59 9.09 -10.24
CA LYS A 138 37.92 8.70 -11.49
C LYS A 138 36.44 8.45 -11.28
N PHE A 139 36.07 7.79 -10.18
CA PHE A 139 34.66 7.54 -9.87
C PHE A 139 33.89 8.85 -9.67
N VAL A 140 34.41 9.75 -8.82
CA VAL A 140 33.81 11.05 -8.52
C VAL A 140 33.70 11.89 -9.77
N GLU A 141 34.77 11.98 -10.60
CA GLU A 141 34.75 12.70 -11.87
C GLU A 141 33.70 12.16 -12.84
N THR A 142 33.59 10.83 -12.98
CA THR A 142 32.58 10.18 -13.81
C THR A 142 31.17 10.56 -13.38
N VAL A 143 30.89 10.46 -12.08
CA VAL A 143 29.57 10.78 -11.53
C VAL A 143 29.23 12.27 -11.72
N LYS A 144 30.18 13.18 -11.52
CA LYS A 144 29.99 14.61 -11.75
C LYS A 144 29.65 14.92 -13.19
N ASN A 145 30.32 14.25 -14.15
CA ASN A 145 30.11 14.49 -15.57
C ASN A 145 28.71 14.03 -16.06
N ILE A 146 28.10 13.03 -15.43
CA ILE A 146 26.75 12.55 -15.78
C ILE A 146 25.63 13.19 -14.92
N ALA A 147 25.97 13.84 -13.81
CA ALA A 147 25.02 14.45 -12.86
C ALA A 147 24.01 15.43 -13.50
N PRO A 148 24.33 16.18 -14.58
CA PRO A 148 23.36 17.06 -15.25
C PRO A 148 22.07 16.36 -15.70
N THR A 149 22.11 15.04 -15.95
CA THR A 149 20.96 14.23 -16.38
C THR A 149 19.96 14.03 -15.25
N PHE A 150 20.40 14.00 -13.99
CA PHE A 150 19.63 13.48 -12.86
C PHE A 150 19.15 14.58 -11.91
N GLY A 151 18.01 14.30 -11.26
CA GLY A 151 17.49 15.09 -10.15
C GLY A 151 18.06 14.67 -8.79
N GLY A 152 18.64 13.46 -8.71
CA GLY A 152 19.29 12.94 -7.50
C GLY A 152 20.16 11.72 -7.81
N ILE A 153 21.03 11.34 -6.87
CA ILE A 153 21.97 10.22 -7.00
C ILE A 153 21.89 9.33 -5.75
N ASN A 154 21.61 8.06 -5.94
CA ASN A 154 21.74 7.01 -4.94
C ASN A 154 23.03 6.24 -5.19
N LEU A 155 23.96 6.26 -4.24
CA LEU A 155 25.15 5.43 -4.26
C LEU A 155 24.83 4.09 -3.60
N GLU A 156 25.31 2.99 -4.20
CA GLU A 156 24.98 1.63 -3.78
C GLU A 156 26.16 0.69 -3.90
N ASP A 157 26.31 -0.24 -2.95
CA ASP A 157 27.29 -1.34 -3.01
C ASP A 157 28.76 -0.89 -3.24
N ILE A 158 29.16 0.25 -2.68
CA ILE A 158 30.53 0.77 -2.71
C ILE A 158 31.18 0.50 -1.35
N LYS A 159 32.34 -0.18 -1.38
CA LYS A 159 33.03 -0.59 -0.14
C LYS A 159 33.57 0.59 0.67
N ALA A 160 33.66 0.41 1.99
CA ALA A 160 34.40 1.30 2.87
C ALA A 160 35.90 0.95 2.85
N PRO A 161 36.81 1.95 3.05
CA PRO A 161 36.53 3.34 3.41
C PRO A 161 36.24 4.27 2.24
N GLU A 162 36.38 3.81 0.98
CA GLU A 162 36.26 4.62 -0.23
C GLU A 162 34.87 5.28 -0.35
N SER A 163 33.81 4.58 0.08
CA SER A 163 32.43 5.08 0.05
C SER A 163 32.24 6.37 0.83
N PHE A 164 32.95 6.57 1.96
CA PHE A 164 32.86 7.79 2.76
C PHE A 164 33.39 9.01 2.01
N GLU A 165 34.53 8.86 1.36
CA GLU A 165 35.16 9.98 0.64
C GLU A 165 34.40 10.28 -0.66
N ILE A 166 33.94 9.27 -1.37
CA ILE A 166 33.13 9.41 -2.58
C ILE A 166 31.84 10.19 -2.26
N GLU A 167 31.07 9.76 -1.25
CA GLU A 167 29.85 10.44 -0.87
C GLU A 167 30.11 11.87 -0.41
N ARG A 168 31.07 12.09 0.49
CA ARG A 168 31.42 13.41 1.00
C ARG A 168 31.70 14.38 -0.15
N ARG A 169 32.54 14.00 -1.10
CA ARG A 169 32.90 14.86 -2.24
C ARG A 169 31.70 15.13 -3.14
N LEU A 170 30.90 14.13 -3.45
CA LEU A 170 29.73 14.31 -4.32
C LEU A 170 28.66 15.19 -3.67
N VAL A 171 28.45 15.07 -2.35
CA VAL A 171 27.53 15.94 -1.59
C VAL A 171 28.03 17.39 -1.55
N GLU A 172 29.35 17.61 -1.46
CA GLU A 172 29.96 18.96 -1.44
C GLU A 172 30.01 19.62 -2.82
N GLU A 173 30.25 18.82 -3.87
CA GLU A 173 30.55 19.31 -5.21
C GLU A 173 29.32 19.35 -6.16
N LEU A 174 28.21 18.69 -5.79
CA LEU A 174 26.98 18.68 -6.58
C LEU A 174 25.86 19.49 -5.91
N ASN A 175 24.96 20.03 -6.74
CA ASN A 175 23.80 20.80 -6.28
C ASN A 175 22.48 20.02 -6.48
N ILE A 176 22.53 18.71 -6.28
CA ILE A 176 21.40 17.77 -6.28
C ILE A 176 21.57 16.79 -5.12
N PRO A 177 20.49 16.20 -4.59
CA PRO A 177 20.58 15.27 -3.48
C PRO A 177 21.40 14.02 -3.85
N VAL A 178 22.40 13.73 -3.02
CA VAL A 178 23.22 12.51 -3.07
C VAL A 178 23.11 11.80 -1.74
N MET A 179 22.96 10.47 -1.75
CA MET A 179 22.94 9.63 -0.54
C MET A 179 23.47 8.24 -0.85
N HIS A 180 24.31 7.71 0.04
CA HIS A 180 24.72 6.31 0.01
C HIS A 180 23.74 5.47 0.85
N ASP A 181 22.93 4.63 0.21
CA ASP A 181 21.83 3.93 0.90
C ASP A 181 22.30 2.89 1.91
N ASP A 182 23.38 2.14 1.63
CA ASP A 182 23.91 1.15 2.58
C ASP A 182 24.40 1.80 3.88
N GLN A 183 24.80 3.06 3.84
CA GLN A 183 25.17 3.80 5.03
C GLN A 183 23.93 4.36 5.72
N HIS A 184 23.20 5.23 5.02
CA HIS A 184 22.16 6.05 5.63
C HIS A 184 20.79 5.38 5.67
N GLY A 185 20.45 4.52 4.70
CA GLY A 185 19.20 3.76 4.72
C GLY A 185 19.11 2.88 5.96
N THR A 186 20.12 2.03 6.20
CA THR A 186 20.20 1.17 7.39
C THR A 186 20.16 1.99 8.68
N ALA A 187 20.89 3.11 8.74
CA ALA A 187 20.93 3.97 9.91
C ALA A 187 19.56 4.58 10.23
N ILE A 188 18.84 5.10 9.24
CA ILE A 188 17.52 5.71 9.41
C ILE A 188 16.50 4.66 9.90
N ILE A 189 16.45 3.49 9.26
CA ILE A 189 15.45 2.47 9.62
C ILE A 189 15.74 1.87 10.99
N SER A 190 17.02 1.55 11.30
CA SER A 190 17.37 1.06 12.63
C SER A 190 17.15 2.10 13.73
N SER A 191 17.34 3.38 13.44
CA SER A 191 17.04 4.48 14.39
C SER A 191 15.56 4.59 14.69
N ALA A 192 14.69 4.47 13.69
CA ALA A 192 13.24 4.46 13.88
C ALA A 192 12.79 3.24 14.71
N ALA A 193 13.33 2.07 14.39
CA ALA A 193 13.08 0.85 15.15
C ALA A 193 13.59 0.94 16.60
N LEU A 194 14.76 1.55 16.81
CA LEU A 194 15.35 1.75 18.15
C LEU A 194 14.46 2.64 19.02
N LEU A 195 13.96 3.77 18.50
CA LEU A 195 13.04 4.65 19.25
C LEU A 195 11.83 3.86 19.79
N ASN A 196 11.22 3.06 18.93
CA ASN A 196 10.05 2.28 19.30
C ASN A 196 10.38 1.11 20.23
N ALA A 197 11.50 0.43 20.00
CA ALA A 197 11.96 -0.66 20.87
C ALA A 197 12.34 -0.16 22.26
N ALA A 198 13.01 1.00 22.37
CA ALA A 198 13.36 1.63 23.64
C ALA A 198 12.12 2.03 24.44
N GLU A 199 11.09 2.60 23.78
CA GLU A 199 9.81 2.92 24.40
C GLU A 199 9.10 1.69 24.95
N LEU A 200 9.02 0.60 24.15
CA LEU A 200 8.42 -0.67 24.59
C LEU A 200 9.18 -1.34 25.73
N ALA A 201 10.50 -1.21 25.74
CA ALA A 201 11.38 -1.72 26.80
C ALA A 201 11.41 -0.81 28.05
N GLY A 202 10.80 0.38 27.98
CA GLY A 202 10.83 1.38 29.07
C GLY A 202 12.23 1.92 29.34
N LYS A 203 13.09 2.02 28.31
CA LYS A 203 14.49 2.47 28.40
C LYS A 203 14.63 3.92 27.96
N ASP A 204 15.39 4.72 28.74
CA ASP A 204 15.77 6.06 28.32
C ASP A 204 16.86 5.98 27.26
N ILE A 205 16.61 6.59 26.08
CA ILE A 205 17.52 6.58 24.93
C ILE A 205 18.89 7.17 25.27
N SER A 206 18.97 8.12 26.21
CA SER A 206 20.22 8.76 26.64
C SER A 206 21.08 7.87 27.55
N GLU A 207 20.50 6.88 28.19
CA GLU A 207 21.19 5.97 29.11
C GLU A 207 21.41 4.56 28.55
N ILE A 208 20.84 4.28 27.36
CA ILE A 208 20.90 2.96 26.74
C ILE A 208 22.34 2.55 26.41
N LYS A 209 22.73 1.34 26.80
CA LYS A 209 24.05 0.74 26.50
C LYS A 209 23.96 -0.14 25.29
N ILE A 210 24.73 0.21 24.26
CA ILE A 210 24.69 -0.43 22.94
C ILE A 210 26.00 -1.14 22.66
N VAL A 211 25.93 -2.42 22.30
CA VAL A 211 27.06 -3.18 21.76
C VAL A 211 26.85 -3.39 20.27
N VAL A 212 27.81 -2.95 19.46
CA VAL A 212 27.76 -3.01 17.99
C VAL A 212 28.78 -4.03 17.50
N SER A 213 28.31 -5.06 16.83
CA SER A 213 29.16 -6.03 16.13
C SER A 213 29.30 -5.61 14.68
N GLY A 214 30.44 -5.03 14.36
CA GLY A 214 30.76 -4.37 13.09
C GLY A 214 31.20 -2.93 13.31
N ALA A 215 32.17 -2.46 12.50
CA ALA A 215 32.63 -1.07 12.48
C ALA A 215 32.85 -0.58 11.04
N GLY A 216 32.05 -1.12 10.13
CA GLY A 216 31.96 -0.69 8.73
C GLY A 216 31.03 0.50 8.53
N SER A 217 30.74 0.83 7.26
CA SER A 217 29.95 2.02 6.88
C SER A 217 28.57 2.07 7.53
N ALA A 218 27.80 1.00 7.46
CA ALA A 218 26.47 0.93 8.06
C ALA A 218 26.49 1.10 9.59
N ALA A 219 27.43 0.41 10.27
CA ALA A 219 27.56 0.45 11.72
C ALA A 219 27.92 1.86 12.24
N LEU A 220 28.86 2.53 11.57
CA LEU A 220 29.27 3.88 11.90
C LEU A 220 28.15 4.90 11.62
N ALA A 221 27.42 4.74 10.51
CA ALA A 221 26.25 5.59 10.20
C ALA A 221 25.12 5.39 11.22
N CYS A 222 24.82 4.15 11.63
CA CYS A 222 23.87 3.88 12.72
C CYS A 222 24.30 4.57 14.02
N ALA A 223 25.53 4.38 14.43
CA ALA A 223 26.06 5.00 15.66
C ALA A 223 25.97 6.54 15.60
N ASN A 224 26.31 7.15 14.45
CA ASN A 224 26.18 8.61 14.28
C ASN A 224 24.71 9.07 14.43
N LEU A 225 23.75 8.38 13.82
CA LEU A 225 22.34 8.73 13.94
C LEU A 225 21.82 8.50 15.36
N TYR A 226 22.28 7.47 16.06
CA TYR A 226 21.93 7.20 17.46
C TYR A 226 22.41 8.33 18.39
N LEU A 227 23.58 8.94 18.11
CA LEU A 227 24.02 10.14 18.85
C LEU A 227 23.07 11.33 18.65
N LEU A 228 22.53 11.50 17.44
CA LEU A 228 21.54 12.55 17.16
C LEU A 228 20.18 12.28 17.86
N LEU A 229 19.86 11.02 18.14
CA LEU A 229 18.71 10.65 18.97
C LEU A 229 18.93 10.89 20.47
N GLY A 230 20.17 11.17 20.89
CA GLY A 230 20.52 11.41 22.28
C GLY A 230 21.31 10.31 22.98
N VAL A 231 21.65 9.21 22.28
CA VAL A 231 22.53 8.17 22.83
C VAL A 231 23.90 8.79 23.08
N LYS A 232 24.50 8.51 24.24
CA LYS A 232 25.86 8.98 24.58
C LYS A 232 26.92 8.11 23.91
N ALA A 233 27.98 8.74 23.37
CA ALA A 233 29.07 8.01 22.70
C ALA A 233 29.78 7.00 23.63
N GLU A 234 29.90 7.33 24.90
CA GLU A 234 30.48 6.46 25.93
C GLU A 234 29.65 5.19 26.18
N ASN A 235 28.37 5.18 25.83
CA ASN A 235 27.47 4.03 25.94
C ASN A 235 27.50 3.12 24.69
N ILE A 236 28.25 3.48 23.64
CA ILE A 236 28.36 2.71 22.41
C ILE A 236 29.70 1.97 22.41
N THR A 237 29.68 0.65 22.49
CA THR A 237 30.87 -0.21 22.39
C THR A 237 30.87 -0.94 21.05
N MET A 238 31.87 -0.67 20.20
CA MET A 238 31.94 -1.21 18.85
C MET A 238 33.03 -2.25 18.69
N PHE A 239 32.81 -3.22 17.83
CA PHE A 239 33.76 -4.30 17.48
C PHE A 239 33.99 -4.32 15.96
N ASP A 240 35.22 -4.43 15.55
CA ASP A 240 35.60 -4.80 14.19
C ASP A 240 36.18 -6.22 14.13
N VAL A 241 36.78 -6.60 12.99
CA VAL A 241 37.39 -7.92 12.81
C VAL A 241 38.59 -8.13 13.75
N ASN A 242 39.24 -7.07 14.25
CA ASN A 242 40.38 -7.10 15.15
C ASN A 242 39.95 -6.99 16.63
N GLY A 243 38.66 -6.89 16.93
CA GLY A 243 38.12 -6.81 18.28
C GLY A 243 37.50 -5.45 18.63
N MET A 244 37.43 -5.19 19.94
CA MET A 244 36.83 -3.96 20.45
C MET A 244 37.63 -2.71 20.00
N LEU A 245 36.92 -1.64 19.62
CA LEU A 245 37.56 -0.34 19.34
C LEU A 245 37.97 0.30 20.67
N VAL A 246 39.27 0.36 20.92
CA VAL A 246 39.86 1.02 22.11
C VAL A 246 40.88 2.06 21.72
N GLN A 247 41.03 3.09 22.54
CA GLN A 247 41.91 4.24 22.25
C GLN A 247 43.41 3.87 22.09
N SER A 248 43.82 2.73 22.62
CA SER A 248 45.19 2.23 22.48
C SER A 248 45.52 1.60 21.12
N ARG A 249 44.50 1.34 20.27
CA ARG A 249 44.67 0.82 18.90
C ARG A 249 45.18 1.89 17.96
N THR A 250 46.16 1.53 17.13
CA THR A 250 46.79 2.45 16.14
C THR A 250 46.35 2.20 14.70
N ASP A 251 45.50 1.18 14.49
CA ASP A 251 44.99 0.76 13.19
C ASP A 251 43.59 1.31 12.88
N LEU A 252 43.01 2.14 13.79
CA LEU A 252 41.67 2.68 13.62
C LEU A 252 41.65 3.85 12.63
N LEU A 253 40.59 3.87 11.81
CA LEU A 253 40.25 5.02 10.98
C LEU A 253 39.84 6.22 11.85
N PRO A 254 40.06 7.49 11.38
CA PRO A 254 39.65 8.68 12.14
C PRO A 254 38.17 8.66 12.55
N ILE A 255 37.26 8.15 11.70
CA ILE A 255 35.84 8.05 11.99
C ILE A 255 35.54 6.98 13.07
N GLN A 256 36.36 5.92 13.18
CA GLN A 256 36.22 4.88 14.19
C GLN A 256 36.76 5.35 15.57
N MET A 257 37.76 6.22 15.58
CA MET A 257 38.32 6.78 16.81
C MET A 257 37.28 7.49 17.68
N LYS A 258 36.23 8.05 17.08
CA LYS A 258 35.09 8.67 17.80
C LYS A 258 34.40 7.70 18.77
N TYR A 259 34.45 6.40 18.47
CA TYR A 259 33.79 5.33 19.25
C TYR A 259 34.76 4.46 20.01
N ALA A 260 36.08 4.78 19.97
CA ALA A 260 37.09 4.04 20.68
C ALA A 260 36.98 4.25 22.20
N GLN A 261 36.71 3.19 22.92
CA GLN A 261 36.54 3.24 24.37
C GLN A 261 37.88 3.32 25.10
N PRO A 262 37.94 3.97 26.27
CA PRO A 262 39.12 3.93 27.13
C PRO A 262 39.26 2.54 27.77
N GLY A 263 40.50 2.15 28.12
CA GLY A 263 40.83 0.91 28.85
C GLY A 263 41.24 -0.24 27.95
N GLU A 264 41.15 -1.45 28.49
CA GLU A 264 41.55 -2.67 27.81
C GLU A 264 40.47 -3.25 26.91
N GLN A 265 40.88 -4.02 25.92
CA GLN A 265 39.95 -4.76 25.05
C GLN A 265 39.15 -5.79 25.84
N LYS A 266 37.83 -5.82 25.60
CA LYS A 266 36.94 -6.87 26.06
C LYS A 266 36.54 -7.76 24.89
N THR A 267 36.22 -9.00 25.18
CA THR A 267 35.55 -9.88 24.22
C THR A 267 34.10 -9.42 24.00
N LEU A 268 33.51 -9.84 22.91
CA LEU A 268 32.08 -9.55 22.64
C LEU A 268 31.17 -10.10 23.76
N ALA A 269 31.51 -11.31 24.26
CA ALA A 269 30.78 -11.94 25.37
C ALA A 269 30.81 -11.12 26.67
N GLU A 270 31.96 -10.50 26.98
CA GLU A 270 32.08 -9.62 28.14
C GLU A 270 31.38 -8.28 27.96
N ALA A 271 31.38 -7.73 26.74
CA ALA A 271 30.77 -6.45 26.44
C ALA A 271 29.24 -6.49 26.47
N VAL A 272 28.63 -7.61 26.08
CA VAL A 272 27.16 -7.76 26.08
C VAL A 272 26.55 -7.94 27.47
N VAL A 273 27.37 -8.22 28.51
CA VAL A 273 26.87 -8.36 29.88
C VAL A 273 26.25 -7.06 30.35
N GLY A 274 24.96 -7.10 30.63
CA GLY A 274 24.16 -5.93 31.05
C GLY A 274 23.98 -4.86 29.97
N ALA A 275 24.27 -5.16 28.70
CA ALA A 275 23.94 -4.28 27.58
C ALA A 275 22.45 -4.27 27.32
N ASP A 276 21.91 -3.10 26.98
CA ASP A 276 20.50 -2.92 26.67
C ASP A 276 20.17 -3.27 25.22
N MET A 277 21.11 -3.02 24.31
CA MET A 277 20.95 -3.29 22.90
C MET A 277 22.17 -3.96 22.30
N PHE A 278 21.93 -4.92 21.42
CA PHE A 278 22.92 -5.48 20.49
C PHE A 278 22.54 -5.07 19.05
N LEU A 279 23.48 -4.47 18.33
CA LEU A 279 23.36 -4.15 16.92
C LEU A 279 24.36 -4.98 16.12
N GLY A 280 23.86 -5.92 15.34
CA GLY A 280 24.66 -6.78 14.47
C GLY A 280 24.70 -6.26 13.04
N LEU A 281 25.91 -5.92 12.56
CA LEU A 281 26.19 -5.46 11.20
C LEU A 281 27.51 -6.04 10.70
N SER A 282 27.74 -7.33 10.97
CA SER A 282 29.00 -8.01 10.67
C SER A 282 28.78 -9.36 9.99
N VAL A 283 28.96 -10.45 10.72
CA VAL A 283 28.86 -11.83 10.23
C VAL A 283 27.86 -12.63 11.06
N GLY A 284 27.22 -13.61 10.44
CA GLY A 284 26.22 -14.43 11.11
C GLY A 284 26.75 -15.26 12.27
N LYS A 285 25.88 -15.55 13.27
CA LYS A 285 26.10 -16.44 14.41
C LYS A 285 27.17 -16.01 15.41
N VAL A 286 27.39 -14.72 15.57
CA VAL A 286 28.35 -14.17 16.56
C VAL A 286 27.71 -13.92 17.92
N LEU A 287 26.37 -13.78 18.00
CA LEU A 287 25.65 -13.66 19.27
C LEU A 287 25.12 -15.04 19.69
N SER A 288 25.66 -15.63 20.75
CA SER A 288 25.18 -16.91 21.25
C SER A 288 23.99 -16.76 22.21
N PRO A 289 23.17 -17.83 22.42
CA PRO A 289 22.11 -17.81 23.43
C PRO A 289 22.60 -17.45 24.83
N GLU A 290 23.80 -17.93 25.24
CA GLU A 290 24.40 -17.64 26.53
C GLU A 290 24.72 -16.14 26.67
N MET A 291 25.23 -15.51 25.62
CA MET A 291 25.45 -14.06 25.57
C MET A 291 24.13 -13.29 25.72
N LEU A 292 23.08 -13.70 24.99
CA LEU A 292 21.76 -13.08 25.05
C LEU A 292 21.18 -13.13 26.48
N LEU A 293 21.38 -14.22 27.20
CA LEU A 293 20.94 -14.37 28.60
C LEU A 293 21.62 -13.40 29.56
N THR A 294 22.84 -12.92 29.24
CA THR A 294 23.56 -11.95 30.08
C THR A 294 23.20 -10.48 29.86
N MET A 295 22.48 -10.19 28.81
CA MET A 295 22.02 -8.82 28.51
C MET A 295 21.04 -8.31 29.57
N ALA A 296 20.82 -7.00 29.61
CA ALA A 296 19.86 -6.34 30.49
C ALA A 296 18.43 -6.90 30.30
N LYS A 297 17.53 -6.55 31.21
CA LYS A 297 16.11 -6.88 31.09
C LYS A 297 15.51 -6.20 29.85
N ASP A 298 14.54 -6.85 29.19
CA ASP A 298 13.93 -6.39 27.93
C ASP A 298 14.98 -5.96 26.89
N PRO A 299 15.90 -6.88 26.49
CA PRO A 299 16.98 -6.53 25.59
C PRO A 299 16.47 -6.30 24.17
N ILE A 300 17.11 -5.35 23.48
CA ILE A 300 16.85 -5.03 22.07
C ILE A 300 17.93 -5.70 21.24
N VAL A 301 17.56 -6.53 20.25
CA VAL A 301 18.51 -7.25 19.40
C VAL A 301 18.18 -7.01 17.94
N PHE A 302 19.03 -6.25 17.25
CA PHE A 302 18.96 -6.05 15.81
C PHE A 302 20.05 -6.87 15.13
N ALA A 303 19.69 -8.06 14.63
CA ALA A 303 20.60 -8.99 13.96
C ALA A 303 20.45 -8.85 12.44
N MET A 304 21.25 -7.96 11.86
CA MET A 304 21.03 -7.45 10.50
C MET A 304 21.97 -8.03 9.45
N ALA A 305 22.89 -8.92 9.81
CA ALA A 305 23.76 -9.58 8.85
C ALA A 305 22.97 -10.43 7.84
N ASN A 306 23.33 -10.34 6.57
CA ASN A 306 22.75 -11.08 5.46
C ASN A 306 23.78 -11.99 4.78
N PRO A 307 23.42 -13.24 4.37
CA PRO A 307 22.09 -13.85 4.47
C PRO A 307 21.79 -14.53 5.82
N THR A 308 22.76 -14.64 6.70
CA THR A 308 22.63 -15.29 8.02
C THR A 308 22.74 -14.23 9.10
N PRO A 309 21.73 -14.06 9.97
CA PRO A 309 21.78 -13.10 11.07
C PRO A 309 22.78 -13.51 12.17
N GLU A 310 23.16 -12.58 13.02
CA GLU A 310 24.07 -12.81 14.15
C GLU A 310 23.51 -13.79 15.18
N ILE A 311 22.18 -13.88 15.29
CA ILE A 311 21.42 -14.93 15.99
C ILE A 311 20.13 -15.17 15.22
N ASP A 312 19.71 -16.44 15.10
CA ASP A 312 18.45 -16.78 14.45
C ASP A 312 17.26 -16.25 15.28
N PHE A 313 16.21 -15.71 14.61
CA PHE A 313 15.04 -15.13 15.26
C PHE A 313 14.37 -16.11 16.25
N ASP A 314 14.03 -17.31 15.79
CA ASP A 314 13.37 -18.32 16.62
C ASP A 314 14.23 -18.75 17.82
N LEU A 315 15.56 -18.82 17.61
CA LEU A 315 16.49 -19.13 18.69
C LEU A 315 16.55 -18.02 19.74
N ALA A 316 16.56 -16.75 19.32
CA ALA A 316 16.58 -15.62 20.25
C ALA A 316 15.30 -15.55 21.09
N VAL A 317 14.13 -15.63 20.45
CA VAL A 317 12.82 -15.57 21.11
C VAL A 317 12.61 -16.78 22.04
N SER A 318 13.03 -17.97 21.62
CA SER A 318 12.95 -19.16 22.50
C SER A 318 13.96 -19.14 23.67
N THR A 319 15.03 -18.36 23.55
CA THR A 319 16.02 -18.17 24.62
C THR A 319 15.53 -17.17 25.68
N ARG A 320 14.89 -16.07 25.23
CA ARG A 320 14.36 -15.00 26.10
C ARG A 320 13.05 -14.47 25.56
N GLU A 321 11.95 -14.64 26.31
CA GLU A 321 10.62 -14.15 25.97
C GLU A 321 10.51 -12.60 25.99
N ASP A 322 11.37 -11.93 26.76
CA ASP A 322 11.40 -10.48 26.89
C ASP A 322 12.23 -9.76 25.80
N VAL A 323 12.84 -10.49 24.84
CA VAL A 323 13.62 -9.87 23.78
C VAL A 323 12.75 -9.13 22.75
N ILE A 324 13.21 -7.94 22.34
CA ILE A 324 12.67 -7.23 21.17
C ILE A 324 13.62 -7.46 20.01
N MET A 325 13.17 -8.31 19.07
CA MET A 325 14.03 -8.80 18.00
C MET A 325 13.67 -8.16 16.66
N ALA A 326 14.69 -7.71 15.89
CA ALA A 326 14.57 -7.32 14.51
C ALA A 326 15.68 -7.90 13.65
N THR A 327 15.41 -8.12 12.36
CA THR A 327 16.38 -8.65 11.40
C THR A 327 16.27 -7.95 10.06
N GLY A 328 17.25 -8.12 9.16
CA GLY A 328 17.15 -7.67 7.77
C GLY A 328 16.25 -8.55 6.89
N ARG A 329 15.73 -9.68 7.39
CA ARG A 329 15.01 -10.70 6.62
C ARG A 329 13.52 -10.39 6.52
N SER A 330 12.93 -10.63 5.34
CA SER A 330 11.50 -10.43 5.08
C SER A 330 10.58 -11.49 5.68
N ASP A 331 11.14 -12.62 6.11
CA ASP A 331 10.41 -13.72 6.73
C ASP A 331 10.32 -13.62 8.27
N ASN A 332 10.78 -12.51 8.85
CA ASN A 332 10.70 -12.24 10.29
C ASN A 332 9.76 -11.05 10.57
N PRO A 333 9.17 -10.95 11.77
CA PRO A 333 8.18 -9.92 12.12
C PRO A 333 8.69 -8.47 11.92
N ASN A 334 9.82 -8.11 12.52
CA ASN A 334 10.42 -6.78 12.41
C ASN A 334 11.52 -6.80 11.34
N GLN A 335 11.14 -6.47 10.10
CA GLN A 335 12.10 -6.34 9.01
C GLN A 335 12.69 -4.93 8.97
N VAL A 336 13.96 -4.78 9.35
CA VAL A 336 14.73 -3.54 9.17
C VAL A 336 15.34 -3.56 7.78
N ASN A 337 14.68 -2.89 6.83
CA ASN A 337 15.06 -2.88 5.42
C ASN A 337 15.04 -1.45 4.87
N ASN A 338 16.08 -1.08 4.14
CA ASN A 338 16.28 0.26 3.57
C ASN A 338 15.12 0.74 2.68
N VAL A 339 14.33 -0.18 2.11
CA VAL A 339 13.16 0.14 1.28
C VAL A 339 12.09 0.96 2.02
N LEU A 340 12.09 0.93 3.34
CA LEU A 340 11.22 1.78 4.16
C LEU A 340 11.63 3.25 4.16
N GLY A 341 12.86 3.57 3.72
CA GLY A 341 13.45 4.90 3.80
C GLY A 341 13.72 5.53 2.44
N PHE A 342 14.68 4.96 1.67
CA PHE A 342 15.27 5.64 0.52
C PHE A 342 14.25 6.12 -0.54
N PRO A 343 13.18 5.36 -0.90
CA PRO A 343 12.28 5.83 -1.96
C PRO A 343 11.58 7.13 -1.56
N TYR A 344 11.14 7.20 -0.31
CA TYR A 344 10.36 8.32 0.22
C TYR A 344 11.25 9.52 0.58
N ILE A 345 12.48 9.27 1.01
CA ILE A 345 13.49 10.32 1.26
C ILE A 345 13.83 11.02 -0.06
N PHE A 346 14.13 10.25 -1.12
CA PHE A 346 14.36 10.83 -2.45
C PHE A 346 13.10 11.50 -3.01
N ARG A 347 11.90 10.95 -2.77
CA ARG A 347 10.65 11.59 -3.19
C ARG A 347 10.49 12.97 -2.56
N GLY A 348 10.66 13.09 -1.26
CA GLY A 348 10.60 14.37 -0.56
C GLY A 348 11.69 15.36 -1.03
N ALA A 349 12.92 14.88 -1.21
CA ALA A 349 14.03 15.69 -1.68
C ALA A 349 13.83 16.20 -3.12
N LEU A 350 13.36 15.33 -4.05
CA LEU A 350 13.12 15.70 -5.45
C LEU A 350 11.98 16.70 -5.58
N ASP A 351 10.89 16.55 -4.84
CA ASP A 351 9.69 17.38 -4.97
C ASP A 351 9.95 18.85 -4.57
N VAL A 352 10.83 19.05 -3.59
CA VAL A 352 11.29 20.39 -3.19
C VAL A 352 12.59 20.84 -3.89
N ARG A 353 13.14 20.00 -4.80
CA ARG A 353 14.46 20.22 -5.45
C ARG A 353 15.53 20.52 -4.41
N ALA A 354 15.67 19.65 -3.42
CA ALA A 354 16.69 19.81 -2.40
C ALA A 354 18.09 19.77 -3.02
N THR A 355 19.01 20.61 -2.50
CA THR A 355 20.42 20.62 -2.95
C THR A 355 21.23 19.47 -2.37
N LYS A 356 20.78 18.90 -1.26
CA LYS A 356 21.39 17.76 -0.57
C LYS A 356 20.37 17.08 0.34
N ILE A 357 20.67 15.87 0.79
CA ILE A 357 20.00 15.18 1.90
C ILE A 357 20.84 15.40 3.15
N ASN A 358 20.37 16.28 4.06
CA ASN A 358 21.07 16.61 5.30
C ASN A 358 20.58 15.81 6.51
N GLU A 359 21.18 16.02 7.67
CA GLU A 359 20.84 15.28 8.89
C GLU A 359 19.42 15.56 9.37
N GLU A 360 18.93 16.80 9.21
CA GLU A 360 17.57 17.19 9.57
C GLU A 360 16.53 16.39 8.76
N MET A 361 16.78 16.18 7.47
CA MET A 361 15.91 15.36 6.60
C MET A 361 15.95 13.89 6.99
N LYS A 362 17.12 13.35 7.34
CA LYS A 362 17.26 11.96 7.82
C LYS A 362 16.53 11.78 9.15
N MET A 363 16.68 12.70 10.09
CA MET A 363 15.98 12.67 11.38
C MET A 363 14.47 12.80 11.23
N ALA A 364 13.99 13.65 10.30
CA ALA A 364 12.57 13.73 9.99
C ALA A 364 12.00 12.39 9.47
N ALA A 365 12.75 11.68 8.63
CA ALA A 365 12.36 10.33 8.18
C ALA A 365 12.33 9.33 9.35
N VAL A 366 13.31 9.36 10.26
CA VAL A 366 13.35 8.52 11.47
C VAL A 366 12.07 8.69 12.30
N HIS A 367 11.74 9.94 12.65
CA HIS A 367 10.57 10.23 13.48
C HIS A 367 9.25 9.90 12.76
N ALA A 368 9.15 10.16 11.46
CA ALA A 368 7.99 9.83 10.65
C ALA A 368 7.72 8.31 10.63
N LEU A 369 8.76 7.50 10.43
CA LEU A 369 8.68 6.04 10.44
C LEU A 369 8.32 5.50 11.83
N ALA A 370 8.96 6.00 12.88
CA ALA A 370 8.69 5.58 14.25
C ALA A 370 7.23 5.88 14.65
N GLN A 371 6.72 7.05 14.29
CA GLN A 371 5.35 7.43 14.59
C GLN A 371 4.33 6.61 13.78
N LEU A 372 4.60 6.36 12.50
CA LEU A 372 3.70 5.59 11.63
C LEU A 372 3.48 4.16 12.13
N ALA A 373 4.48 3.53 12.75
CA ALA A 373 4.34 2.19 13.33
C ALA A 373 3.33 2.13 14.49
N LYS A 374 3.06 3.26 15.15
CA LYS A 374 2.13 3.37 16.29
C LYS A 374 0.68 3.60 15.86
N GLU A 375 0.46 3.95 14.59
CA GLU A 375 -0.88 4.16 14.03
C GLU A 375 -1.52 2.83 13.63
N SER A 376 -2.86 2.77 13.62
CA SER A 376 -3.61 1.59 13.15
C SER A 376 -3.19 1.17 11.74
N VAL A 377 -2.86 -0.12 11.58
CA VAL A 377 -2.36 -0.65 10.31
C VAL A 377 -3.53 -0.94 9.35
N PRO A 378 -3.52 -0.42 8.11
CA PRO A 378 -4.57 -0.69 7.12
C PRO A 378 -4.70 -2.19 6.81
N GLU A 379 -5.93 -2.69 6.63
CA GLU A 379 -6.21 -4.10 6.37
C GLU A 379 -5.50 -4.64 5.11
N GLN A 380 -5.33 -3.82 4.08
CA GLN A 380 -4.57 -4.19 2.89
C GLN A 380 -3.12 -4.57 3.21
N VAL A 381 -2.52 -4.01 4.26
CA VAL A 381 -1.18 -4.38 4.73
C VAL A 381 -1.23 -5.74 5.42
N ASN A 382 -2.21 -5.97 6.31
CA ASN A 382 -2.43 -7.27 6.95
C ASN A 382 -2.58 -8.38 5.90
N ILE A 383 -3.43 -8.16 4.89
CA ILE A 383 -3.63 -9.11 3.77
C ILE A 383 -2.34 -9.35 2.99
N ALA A 384 -1.57 -8.30 2.68
CA ALA A 384 -0.33 -8.42 1.91
C ALA A 384 0.74 -9.27 2.61
N TYR A 385 0.72 -9.31 3.95
CA TYR A 385 1.66 -10.08 4.75
C TYR A 385 1.09 -11.39 5.32
N GLY A 386 -0.19 -11.69 5.03
CA GLY A 386 -0.86 -12.89 5.54
C GLY A 386 -1.07 -12.88 7.06
N GLU A 387 -1.09 -11.70 7.66
CA GLU A 387 -1.26 -11.49 9.09
C GLU A 387 -2.73 -11.22 9.43
N THR A 388 -3.15 -11.61 10.61
CA THR A 388 -4.52 -11.33 11.08
C THR A 388 -4.66 -9.94 11.63
N LYS A 389 -3.61 -9.44 12.30
CA LYS A 389 -3.54 -8.07 12.83
C LYS A 389 -2.09 -7.69 13.15
N LEU A 390 -1.60 -6.64 12.52
CA LEU A 390 -0.35 -5.98 12.90
C LEU A 390 -0.68 -4.83 13.85
N ILE A 391 -0.09 -4.84 15.04
CA ILE A 391 -0.28 -3.81 16.07
C ILE A 391 1.09 -3.43 16.62
N PHE A 392 1.25 -2.15 16.98
CA PHE A 392 2.43 -1.68 17.67
C PHE A 392 2.75 -2.55 18.91
N GLY A 393 3.94 -3.11 18.94
CA GLY A 393 4.38 -4.04 19.97
C GLY A 393 5.71 -4.70 19.60
N ARG A 394 6.14 -5.72 20.35
CA ARG A 394 7.45 -6.39 20.18
C ARG A 394 7.65 -6.95 18.78
N ASP A 395 6.57 -7.37 18.10
CA ASP A 395 6.60 -7.93 16.75
C ASP A 395 6.29 -6.91 15.65
N TYR A 396 6.02 -5.65 16.02
CA TYR A 396 5.76 -4.58 15.06
C TYR A 396 6.29 -3.24 15.59
N ILE A 397 7.61 -3.04 15.53
CA ILE A 397 8.28 -1.79 15.93
C ILE A 397 8.56 -0.86 14.75
N ILE A 398 8.36 -1.33 13.53
CA ILE A 398 8.63 -0.60 12.28
C ILE A 398 7.54 -0.94 11.26
N PRO A 399 7.09 0.01 10.39
CA PRO A 399 6.11 -0.27 9.35
C PRO A 399 6.57 -1.35 8.36
N LYS A 400 5.62 -1.97 7.65
CA LYS A 400 5.92 -2.94 6.60
C LYS A 400 6.14 -2.23 5.25
N PRO A 401 7.02 -2.74 4.36
CA PRO A 401 7.31 -2.12 3.07
C PRO A 401 6.10 -1.80 2.17
N PHE A 402 5.07 -2.66 2.17
CA PHE A 402 3.85 -2.43 1.37
C PHE A 402 2.80 -1.57 2.08
N ASP A 403 3.18 -0.82 3.12
CA ASP A 403 2.27 0.15 3.74
C ASP A 403 2.12 1.41 2.85
N PRO A 404 0.94 1.64 2.25
CA PRO A 404 0.73 2.75 1.31
C PRO A 404 0.80 4.14 1.98
N ARG A 405 0.78 4.20 3.32
CA ARG A 405 0.90 5.45 4.06
C ARG A 405 2.32 6.00 4.04
N LEU A 406 3.33 5.15 3.81
CA LEU A 406 4.75 5.53 3.85
C LEU A 406 5.06 6.75 2.97
N ILE A 407 4.60 6.76 1.72
CA ILE A 407 4.86 7.88 0.80
C ILE A 407 4.21 9.19 1.29
N ALA A 408 3.00 9.10 1.88
CA ALA A 408 2.24 10.26 2.34
C ALA A 408 2.64 10.76 3.73
N VAL A 409 3.50 10.04 4.44
CA VAL A 409 4.00 10.39 5.78
C VAL A 409 5.49 10.76 5.73
N VAL A 410 6.33 9.89 5.15
CA VAL A 410 7.78 10.09 5.15
C VAL A 410 8.21 11.19 4.17
N ALA A 411 7.71 11.19 2.93
CA ALA A 411 8.12 12.20 1.95
C ALA A 411 7.74 13.63 2.36
N PRO A 412 6.54 13.93 2.91
CA PRO A 412 6.23 15.25 3.45
C PRO A 412 7.11 15.66 4.64
N ALA A 413 7.45 14.73 5.54
CA ALA A 413 8.33 15.02 6.66
C ALA A 413 9.73 15.45 6.17
N VAL A 414 10.29 14.71 5.22
CA VAL A 414 11.58 15.01 4.59
C VAL A 414 11.55 16.33 3.83
N ALA A 415 10.50 16.58 3.03
CA ALA A 415 10.32 17.82 2.29
C ALA A 415 10.24 19.04 3.22
N ARG A 416 9.53 18.92 4.34
CA ARG A 416 9.42 19.97 5.36
C ARG A 416 10.77 20.27 5.98
N ALA A 417 11.50 19.24 6.41
CA ALA A 417 12.84 19.40 6.96
C ALA A 417 13.82 20.04 5.96
N ALA A 418 13.72 19.69 4.67
CA ALA A 418 14.52 20.34 3.62
C ALA A 418 14.20 21.83 3.48
N MET A 419 12.93 22.23 3.59
CA MET A 419 12.52 23.64 3.56
C MET A 419 12.99 24.39 4.80
N GLU A 420 12.80 23.82 5.98
CA GLU A 420 13.17 24.43 7.27
C GLU A 420 14.70 24.58 7.42
N SER A 421 15.49 23.64 6.90
CA SER A 421 16.94 23.70 6.89
C SER A 421 17.53 24.51 5.72
N GLY A 422 16.67 25.07 4.85
CA GLY A 422 17.08 26.01 3.78
C GLY A 422 17.75 25.32 2.58
N VAL A 423 17.62 23.99 2.41
CA VAL A 423 18.19 23.27 1.27
C VAL A 423 17.20 23.07 0.12
N ALA A 424 15.93 23.42 0.31
CA ALA A 424 14.88 23.34 -0.70
C ALA A 424 14.92 24.53 -1.67
N GLN A 425 14.84 24.27 -2.98
CA GLN A 425 14.77 25.29 -4.03
C GLN A 425 13.35 25.57 -4.52
N LYS A 426 12.41 24.64 -4.26
CA LYS A 426 11.00 24.72 -4.65
C LYS A 426 10.13 24.44 -3.44
N PRO A 427 9.67 25.48 -2.70
CA PRO A 427 8.83 25.26 -1.53
C PRO A 427 7.46 24.72 -1.87
N ILE A 428 6.89 23.92 -0.95
CA ILE A 428 5.52 23.42 -1.00
C ILE A 428 4.62 24.39 -0.24
N GLU A 429 3.64 24.99 -0.91
CA GLU A 429 2.72 25.96 -0.31
C GLU A 429 1.48 25.29 0.31
N ASN A 430 0.97 24.21 -0.31
CA ASN A 430 -0.22 23.49 0.11
C ASN A 430 0.09 22.04 0.41
N TRP A 431 0.21 21.70 1.70
CA TRP A 431 0.56 20.37 2.20
C TRP A 431 -0.53 19.32 1.99
N GLU A 432 -1.80 19.71 2.06
CA GLU A 432 -2.95 18.83 1.82
C GLU A 432 -2.93 18.36 0.36
N LYS A 433 -2.83 19.31 -0.58
CA LYS A 433 -2.73 19.01 -2.00
C LYS A 433 -1.49 18.15 -2.31
N TYR A 434 -0.35 18.46 -1.72
CA TYR A 434 0.87 17.68 -1.90
C TYR A 434 0.70 16.23 -1.43
N ARG A 435 0.05 16.04 -0.27
CA ARG A 435 -0.25 14.70 0.23
C ARG A 435 -1.18 13.92 -0.71
N GLU A 436 -2.18 14.58 -1.27
CA GLU A 436 -3.07 13.99 -2.28
C GLU A 436 -2.29 13.59 -3.56
N GLU A 437 -1.42 14.47 -4.06
CA GLU A 437 -0.56 14.19 -5.22
C GLU A 437 0.35 12.98 -4.99
N LEU A 438 0.93 12.83 -3.80
CA LEU A 438 1.74 11.67 -3.43
C LEU A 438 0.93 10.37 -3.43
N LEU A 439 -0.27 10.40 -2.87
CA LEU A 439 -1.15 9.24 -2.86
C LEU A 439 -1.66 8.88 -4.27
N ASP A 440 -1.87 9.88 -5.15
CA ASP A 440 -2.26 9.66 -6.54
C ASP A 440 -1.17 8.94 -7.36
N ARG A 441 0.11 9.05 -6.96
CA ARG A 441 1.23 8.29 -7.57
C ARG A 441 1.12 6.78 -7.34
N LEU A 442 0.42 6.34 -6.28
CA LEU A 442 0.17 4.92 -6.01
C LEU A 442 -0.98 4.32 -6.85
N GLY A 443 -1.57 5.09 -7.75
CA GLY A 443 -2.63 4.67 -8.66
C GLY A 443 -4.00 5.32 -8.39
N ASN A 444 -4.82 5.42 -9.46
CA ASN A 444 -6.15 6.05 -9.41
C ASN A 444 -7.18 5.29 -8.56
N ASP A 445 -6.96 4.01 -8.28
CA ASP A 445 -7.88 3.14 -7.55
C ASP A 445 -8.14 3.65 -6.12
N ASN A 446 -7.17 4.33 -5.54
CA ASN A 446 -7.25 4.85 -4.18
C ASN A 446 -7.92 6.24 -4.08
N LYS A 447 -7.98 7.03 -5.14
CA LYS A 447 -8.52 8.42 -5.08
C LYS A 447 -10.01 8.46 -4.74
N MET A 448 -10.80 7.63 -5.41
CA MET A 448 -12.26 7.56 -5.17
C MET A 448 -12.55 6.99 -3.78
N ALA A 449 -11.83 5.92 -3.37
CA ALA A 449 -11.98 5.35 -2.04
C ALA A 449 -11.68 6.39 -0.95
N ARG A 450 -10.60 7.17 -1.08
CA ARG A 450 -10.27 8.26 -0.15
C ARG A 450 -11.35 9.35 -0.08
N LEU A 451 -11.89 9.76 -1.24
CA LEU A 451 -12.98 10.74 -1.28
C LEU A 451 -14.22 10.25 -0.52
N LEU A 452 -14.57 8.97 -0.71
CA LEU A 452 -15.68 8.32 -0.01
C LEU A 452 -15.43 8.23 1.50
N ILE A 453 -14.25 7.79 1.91
CA ILE A 453 -13.84 7.73 3.32
C ILE A 453 -13.89 9.12 3.96
N SER A 454 -13.33 10.13 3.31
CA SER A 454 -13.37 11.52 3.80
C SER A 454 -14.81 12.04 3.98
N ARG A 455 -15.70 11.78 3.03
CA ARG A 455 -17.12 12.13 3.14
C ARG A 455 -17.83 11.35 4.24
N ALA A 456 -17.53 10.05 4.39
CA ALA A 456 -18.11 9.23 5.45
C ALA A 456 -17.70 9.74 6.84
N LYS A 457 -16.42 10.09 7.03
CA LYS A 457 -15.89 10.67 8.28
C LYS A 457 -16.53 12.02 8.63
N SER A 458 -16.97 12.80 7.65
CA SER A 458 -17.64 14.08 7.92
C SER A 458 -19.08 13.95 8.45
N ALA A 459 -19.71 12.77 8.27
CA ALA A 459 -21.06 12.48 8.74
C ALA A 459 -21.26 10.99 9.03
N PRO A 460 -20.60 10.45 10.10
CA PRO A 460 -20.66 9.04 10.43
C PRO A 460 -22.09 8.53 10.58
N LYS A 461 -22.36 7.31 10.09
CA LYS A 461 -23.68 6.67 10.11
C LYS A 461 -23.62 5.38 10.93
N ARG A 462 -24.76 5.04 11.56
CA ARG A 462 -24.94 3.78 12.28
C ARG A 462 -25.17 2.65 11.28
N ILE A 463 -24.23 1.70 11.21
CA ILE A 463 -24.20 0.65 10.19
C ILE A 463 -24.36 -0.72 10.85
N VAL A 464 -25.41 -1.47 10.47
CA VAL A 464 -25.64 -2.82 10.97
C VAL A 464 -24.84 -3.82 10.11
N PHE A 465 -23.93 -4.54 10.75
CA PHE A 465 -23.21 -5.68 10.17
C PHE A 465 -23.97 -6.95 10.51
N ALA A 466 -24.80 -7.46 9.56
CA ALA A 466 -25.75 -8.53 9.84
C ALA A 466 -25.12 -9.92 10.04
N GLU A 467 -23.84 -10.09 9.72
CA GLU A 467 -23.09 -11.34 9.81
C GLU A 467 -21.77 -11.16 10.59
N ALA A 468 -21.81 -10.39 11.70
CA ALA A 468 -20.63 -10.02 12.46
C ALA A 468 -19.96 -11.18 13.23
N ASP A 469 -20.55 -12.38 13.25
CA ASP A 469 -19.92 -13.62 13.69
C ASP A 469 -19.04 -14.29 12.61
N GLN A 470 -18.80 -13.60 11.49
CA GLN A 470 -17.81 -13.96 10.48
C GLN A 470 -16.60 -13.06 10.62
N LEU A 471 -15.40 -13.64 10.67
CA LEU A 471 -14.15 -12.93 10.95
C LEU A 471 -13.93 -11.73 10.02
N ASP A 472 -14.11 -11.90 8.71
CA ASP A 472 -13.88 -10.82 7.74
C ASP A 472 -14.90 -9.68 7.87
N VAL A 473 -16.15 -10.01 8.22
CA VAL A 473 -17.20 -9.00 8.48
C VAL A 473 -16.88 -8.22 9.75
N LEU A 474 -16.38 -8.90 10.79
CA LEU A 474 -15.99 -8.26 12.03
C LEU A 474 -14.77 -7.36 11.86
N LYS A 475 -13.77 -7.78 11.07
CA LYS A 475 -12.63 -6.93 10.69
C LYS A 475 -13.07 -5.67 9.93
N ALA A 476 -14.01 -5.81 9.00
CA ALA A 476 -14.57 -4.65 8.29
C ALA A 476 -15.28 -3.68 9.25
N ALA A 477 -16.00 -4.18 10.25
CA ALA A 477 -16.63 -3.37 11.28
C ALA A 477 -15.58 -2.69 12.19
N GLN A 478 -14.49 -3.38 12.51
CA GLN A 478 -13.36 -2.81 13.25
C GLN A 478 -12.76 -1.61 12.51
N ILE A 479 -12.46 -1.75 11.22
CA ILE A 479 -11.92 -0.65 10.38
C ILE A 479 -12.88 0.53 10.35
N VAL A 480 -14.18 0.27 10.17
CA VAL A 480 -15.20 1.32 10.17
C VAL A 480 -15.21 2.11 11.47
N GLN A 481 -15.04 1.44 12.62
CA GLN A 481 -14.97 2.06 13.94
C GLN A 481 -13.65 2.82 14.16
N GLU A 482 -12.52 2.15 13.92
CA GLU A 482 -11.19 2.70 14.17
C GLU A 482 -10.88 3.92 13.29
N GLU A 483 -11.31 3.88 12.04
CA GLU A 483 -11.14 5.00 11.11
C GLU A 483 -12.21 6.09 11.24
N GLY A 484 -13.22 5.92 12.08
CA GLY A 484 -14.30 6.89 12.24
C GLY A 484 -15.19 7.06 11.00
N ILE A 485 -15.28 6.01 10.15
CA ILE A 485 -16.11 6.00 8.92
C ILE A 485 -17.59 5.91 9.28
N GLY A 486 -17.92 5.24 10.38
CA GLY A 486 -19.27 5.04 10.86
C GLY A 486 -19.30 4.38 12.24
N GLU A 487 -20.51 4.19 12.77
CA GLU A 487 -20.77 3.54 14.06
C GLU A 487 -21.30 2.12 13.81
N PRO A 488 -20.48 1.05 13.96
CA PRO A 488 -20.92 -0.31 13.70
C PRO A 488 -21.87 -0.83 14.77
N ILE A 489 -22.91 -1.58 14.33
CA ILE A 489 -23.78 -2.39 15.16
C ILE A 489 -23.62 -3.83 14.71
N LEU A 490 -23.18 -4.70 15.62
CA LEU A 490 -22.82 -6.08 15.31
C LEU A 490 -23.98 -7.03 15.55
N LEU A 491 -24.47 -7.75 14.54
CA LEU A 491 -25.49 -8.77 14.68
C LEU A 491 -24.89 -10.17 14.57
N GLY A 492 -25.20 -11.00 15.59
CA GLY A 492 -24.77 -12.40 15.63
C GLY A 492 -24.77 -12.97 17.03
N SER A 493 -24.21 -14.18 17.20
CA SER A 493 -23.98 -14.74 18.53
C SER A 493 -23.03 -13.86 19.32
N ARG A 494 -23.47 -13.35 20.46
CA ARG A 494 -22.66 -12.49 21.33
C ARG A 494 -21.36 -13.19 21.75
N GLU A 495 -21.47 -14.46 22.14
CA GLU A 495 -20.32 -15.26 22.56
C GLU A 495 -19.26 -15.35 21.43
N THR A 496 -19.68 -15.76 20.23
CA THR A 496 -18.79 -15.85 19.05
C THR A 496 -18.18 -14.50 18.67
N ILE A 497 -18.97 -13.42 18.73
CA ILE A 497 -18.47 -12.08 18.39
C ILE A 497 -17.43 -11.63 19.42
N GLU A 498 -17.63 -11.83 20.71
CA GLU A 498 -16.67 -11.44 21.74
C GLU A 498 -15.38 -12.29 21.66
N GLU A 499 -15.47 -13.57 21.35
CA GLU A 499 -14.30 -14.43 21.09
C GLU A 499 -13.49 -13.90 19.89
N LEU A 500 -14.15 -13.64 18.77
CA LEU A 500 -13.49 -13.10 17.57
C LEU A 500 -12.95 -11.68 17.80
N LYS A 501 -13.64 -10.83 18.54
CA LYS A 501 -13.14 -9.51 18.95
C LYS A 501 -11.83 -9.61 19.71
N ALA A 502 -11.76 -10.54 20.67
CA ALA A 502 -10.55 -10.79 21.45
C ALA A 502 -9.40 -11.30 20.55
N GLU A 503 -9.71 -12.21 19.60
CA GLU A 503 -8.74 -12.75 18.65
C GLU A 503 -8.11 -11.66 17.77
N ILE A 504 -8.92 -10.74 17.23
CA ILE A 504 -8.44 -9.65 16.37
C ILE A 504 -8.07 -8.37 17.14
N GLY A 505 -8.19 -8.36 18.48
CA GLY A 505 -7.93 -7.22 19.34
C GLY A 505 -8.85 -6.02 19.08
N PHE A 506 -10.12 -6.25 18.83
CA PHE A 506 -11.12 -5.21 18.65
C PHE A 506 -11.66 -4.76 20.01
N ASP A 507 -10.93 -3.89 20.72
CA ASP A 507 -11.21 -3.51 22.11
C ASP A 507 -12.28 -2.43 22.28
N HIS A 508 -12.76 -1.82 21.19
CA HIS A 508 -13.79 -0.78 21.26
C HIS A 508 -15.13 -1.32 21.76
N ASP A 509 -15.81 -0.51 22.57
CA ASP A 509 -17.18 -0.79 23.00
C ASP A 509 -18.14 -0.53 21.83
N VAL A 510 -18.68 -1.60 21.24
CA VAL A 510 -19.62 -1.56 20.12
C VAL A 510 -20.89 -2.31 20.46
N LYS A 511 -22.02 -1.82 19.96
CA LYS A 511 -23.33 -2.44 20.24
C LYS A 511 -23.42 -3.82 19.57
N ILE A 512 -23.55 -4.88 20.38
CA ILE A 512 -23.78 -6.25 19.92
C ILE A 512 -25.24 -6.63 20.17
N VAL A 513 -25.90 -7.18 19.16
CA VAL A 513 -27.30 -7.63 19.19
C VAL A 513 -27.39 -9.08 18.70
N ASP A 514 -27.94 -9.97 19.51
CA ASP A 514 -28.25 -11.33 19.13
C ASP A 514 -29.77 -11.52 19.01
N PRO A 515 -30.33 -11.49 17.78
CA PRO A 515 -31.77 -11.63 17.56
C PRO A 515 -32.36 -12.95 18.07
N ARG A 516 -31.56 -14.02 18.18
CA ARG A 516 -32.02 -15.31 18.70
C ARG A 516 -32.11 -15.31 20.22
N ALA A 517 -31.10 -14.78 20.88
CA ALA A 517 -31.12 -14.63 22.34
C ALA A 517 -32.22 -13.66 22.76
N GLU A 518 -32.42 -12.58 22.02
CA GLU A 518 -33.52 -11.63 22.28
C GLU A 518 -34.91 -12.21 22.14
N SER A 519 -35.11 -13.20 21.26
CA SER A 519 -36.40 -13.88 21.05
C SER A 519 -36.88 -14.67 22.27
N GLY A 520 -35.96 -15.13 23.12
CA GLY A 520 -36.26 -15.90 24.34
C GLY A 520 -36.41 -15.04 25.62
N THR A 521 -36.08 -13.76 25.57
CA THR A 521 -36.08 -12.91 26.72
C THR A 521 -37.43 -12.23 26.94
N VAL A 522 -38.11 -12.57 28.02
CA VAL A 522 -39.36 -11.90 28.44
C VAL A 522 -39.03 -10.43 28.72
N GLY A 523 -39.42 -9.53 27.79
CA GLY A 523 -39.24 -8.08 27.98
C GLY A 523 -38.37 -7.36 26.94
N ASN A 524 -37.84 -8.04 25.90
CA ASN A 524 -37.13 -7.30 24.85
C ASN A 524 -38.11 -6.50 23.98
N GLU A 525 -38.18 -5.19 24.26
CA GLU A 525 -39.12 -4.25 23.69
C GLU A 525 -38.85 -4.06 22.17
N ASN A 526 -37.58 -4.00 21.74
CA ASN A 526 -37.21 -3.82 20.34
C ASN A 526 -37.60 -5.02 19.48
N TYR A 527 -37.37 -6.25 19.94
CA TYR A 527 -37.76 -7.44 19.21
C TYR A 527 -39.27 -7.49 18.95
N ARG A 528 -40.09 -7.18 19.97
CA ARG A 528 -41.55 -7.12 19.86
C ARG A 528 -42.02 -5.99 18.96
N LYS A 529 -41.45 -4.81 19.13
CA LYS A 529 -41.69 -3.62 18.28
C LYS A 529 -41.47 -3.96 16.81
N TYR A 530 -40.33 -4.58 16.48
CA TYR A 530 -40.01 -4.94 15.09
C TYR A 530 -40.94 -6.04 14.55
N ALA A 531 -41.22 -7.08 15.30
CA ALA A 531 -42.13 -8.15 14.89
C ALA A 531 -43.53 -7.59 14.62
N GLN A 532 -44.04 -6.74 15.48
CA GLN A 532 -45.36 -6.11 15.33
C GLN A 532 -45.41 -5.15 14.13
N ALA A 533 -44.41 -4.30 13.97
CA ALA A 533 -44.32 -3.36 12.84
C ALA A 533 -44.21 -4.12 11.50
N PHE A 534 -43.42 -5.19 11.46
CA PHE A 534 -43.32 -6.02 10.27
C PHE A 534 -44.64 -6.74 9.96
N TRP A 535 -45.31 -7.35 10.95
CA TRP A 535 -46.62 -7.97 10.79
C TRP A 535 -47.64 -6.97 10.26
N GLN A 536 -47.77 -5.80 10.86
CA GLN A 536 -48.70 -4.75 10.41
C GLN A 536 -48.49 -4.39 8.92
N SER A 537 -47.24 -4.33 8.47
CA SER A 537 -46.93 -4.00 7.07
C SER A 537 -47.22 -5.16 6.10
N ARG A 538 -47.27 -6.42 6.56
CA ARG A 538 -47.33 -7.62 5.73
C ARG A 538 -48.55 -8.51 5.98
N ARG A 539 -49.41 -8.22 6.97
CA ARG A 539 -50.60 -9.02 7.29
C ARG A 539 -51.55 -9.24 6.12
N ARG A 540 -51.67 -8.24 5.22
CA ARG A 540 -52.48 -8.38 4.00
C ARG A 540 -51.80 -9.12 2.85
N ARG A 541 -50.56 -9.60 3.08
CA ARG A 541 -49.77 -10.41 2.15
C ARG A 541 -49.52 -11.81 2.70
N GLY A 542 -50.35 -12.26 3.64
CA GLY A 542 -50.34 -13.63 4.14
C GLY A 542 -49.33 -13.93 5.26
N ILE A 543 -48.74 -12.93 5.90
CA ILE A 543 -47.83 -13.09 7.06
C ILE A 543 -48.67 -13.05 8.34
N SER A 544 -48.67 -14.14 9.12
CA SER A 544 -49.25 -14.16 10.45
C SER A 544 -48.35 -13.45 11.48
N GLU A 545 -48.91 -13.08 12.63
CA GLU A 545 -48.16 -12.50 13.74
C GLU A 545 -47.06 -13.43 14.25
N LEU A 546 -47.37 -14.73 14.32
CA LEU A 546 -46.42 -15.78 14.71
C LEU A 546 -45.26 -15.90 13.68
N ASP A 547 -45.59 -15.84 12.39
CA ASP A 547 -44.54 -15.84 11.34
C ASP A 547 -43.66 -14.62 11.41
N ALA A 548 -44.24 -13.44 11.57
CA ALA A 548 -43.49 -12.19 11.75
C ALA A 548 -42.53 -12.26 12.94
N THR A 549 -43.01 -12.80 14.06
CA THR A 549 -42.16 -13.01 15.25
C THR A 549 -41.02 -13.99 14.98
N LYS A 550 -41.29 -15.14 14.32
CA LYS A 550 -40.24 -16.09 13.93
C LYS A 550 -39.24 -15.49 12.94
N MET A 551 -39.69 -14.65 11.99
CA MET A 551 -38.82 -14.01 11.01
C MET A 551 -37.83 -13.05 11.67
N MET A 552 -38.17 -12.39 12.78
CA MET A 552 -37.24 -11.53 13.50
C MET A 552 -36.05 -12.26 14.14
N THR A 553 -36.08 -13.58 14.30
CA THR A 553 -34.90 -14.35 14.69
C THR A 553 -33.83 -14.42 13.58
N GLN A 554 -34.20 -14.09 12.34
CA GLN A 554 -33.30 -14.05 11.20
C GLN A 554 -32.62 -12.70 11.11
N ARG A 555 -31.28 -12.66 11.17
CA ARG A 555 -30.47 -11.44 11.23
C ARG A 555 -30.81 -10.43 10.16
N ASN A 556 -31.03 -10.87 8.90
CA ASN A 556 -31.31 -9.96 7.79
C ASN A 556 -32.67 -9.27 7.91
N TYR A 557 -33.69 -9.96 8.45
CA TYR A 557 -34.99 -9.32 8.76
C TYR A 557 -34.86 -8.34 9.93
N TYR A 558 -34.12 -8.75 10.97
CA TYR A 558 -33.91 -7.89 12.13
C TYR A 558 -33.11 -6.63 11.76
N ALA A 559 -32.00 -6.78 11.01
CA ALA A 559 -31.19 -5.67 10.51
C ALA A 559 -31.99 -4.70 9.62
N ALA A 560 -32.78 -5.23 8.70
CA ALA A 560 -33.64 -4.42 7.85
C ALA A 560 -34.70 -3.65 8.66
N MET A 561 -35.27 -4.27 9.71
CA MET A 561 -36.20 -3.62 10.63
C MET A 561 -35.53 -2.53 11.46
N MET A 562 -34.27 -2.70 11.88
CA MET A 562 -33.50 -1.62 12.55
C MET A 562 -33.40 -0.39 11.66
N VAL A 563 -33.06 -0.59 10.37
CA VAL A 563 -33.00 0.51 9.40
C VAL A 563 -34.37 1.15 9.19
N ARG A 564 -35.42 0.34 8.99
CA ARG A 564 -36.79 0.84 8.79
C ARG A 564 -37.32 1.68 9.98
N GLN A 565 -36.96 1.29 11.20
CA GLN A 565 -37.42 1.97 12.43
C GLN A 565 -36.51 3.14 12.85
N GLY A 566 -35.43 3.40 12.09
CA GLY A 566 -34.48 4.47 12.39
C GLY A 566 -33.52 4.19 13.55
N ASP A 567 -33.42 2.93 13.96
CA ASP A 567 -32.45 2.48 15.00
C ASP A 567 -31.05 2.23 14.38
N ALA A 568 -30.95 2.22 13.05
CA ALA A 568 -29.72 2.24 12.24
C ALA A 568 -29.98 3.02 10.93
N ASP A 569 -28.94 3.46 10.26
CA ASP A 569 -29.00 4.25 9.04
C ASP A 569 -28.74 3.40 7.79
N ALA A 570 -27.98 2.32 7.93
CA ALA A 570 -27.66 1.38 6.86
C ALA A 570 -27.44 -0.04 7.40
N MET A 571 -27.46 -1.03 6.49
CA MET A 571 -27.08 -2.42 6.81
C MET A 571 -26.17 -3.00 5.76
N ILE A 572 -25.26 -3.88 6.17
CA ILE A 572 -24.37 -4.69 5.33
C ILE A 572 -24.68 -6.17 5.55
N THR A 573 -24.87 -6.93 4.47
CA THR A 573 -25.16 -8.37 4.49
C THR A 573 -24.76 -9.04 3.17
N GLY A 574 -24.70 -10.37 3.13
CA GLY A 574 -24.47 -11.17 1.92
C GLY A 574 -23.10 -11.82 1.84
N TYR A 575 -22.35 -11.89 2.94
CA TYR A 575 -21.06 -12.56 2.99
C TYR A 575 -21.19 -14.09 2.95
N SER A 576 -21.99 -14.67 3.86
CA SER A 576 -22.14 -16.13 4.01
C SER A 576 -23.36 -16.72 3.30
N ARG A 577 -24.21 -15.91 2.67
CA ARG A 577 -25.47 -16.32 2.04
C ARG A 577 -25.51 -15.99 0.56
N ASN A 578 -26.29 -16.78 -0.21
CA ASN A 578 -26.54 -16.46 -1.61
C ASN A 578 -27.37 -15.16 -1.75
N TYR A 579 -27.27 -14.51 -2.91
CA TYR A 579 -27.89 -13.22 -3.19
C TYR A 579 -29.41 -13.18 -2.92
N PRO A 580 -30.25 -14.15 -3.40
CA PRO A 580 -31.68 -14.14 -3.11
C PRO A 580 -32.02 -14.21 -1.62
N ALA A 581 -31.27 -14.99 -0.83
CA ALA A 581 -31.50 -15.11 0.61
C ALA A 581 -31.12 -13.84 1.38
N SER A 582 -30.17 -13.06 0.86
CA SER A 582 -29.77 -11.77 1.43
C SER A 582 -30.73 -10.65 1.07
N VAL A 583 -31.17 -10.57 -0.18
CA VAL A 583 -32.00 -9.48 -0.70
C VAL A 583 -33.47 -9.61 -0.34
N LYS A 584 -34.03 -10.83 -0.32
CA LYS A 584 -35.46 -11.06 -0.01
C LYS A 584 -35.92 -10.41 1.31
N PRO A 585 -35.19 -10.54 2.45
CA PRO A 585 -35.55 -9.83 3.67
C PRO A 585 -35.62 -8.31 3.50
N VAL A 586 -34.65 -7.73 2.79
CA VAL A 586 -34.62 -6.28 2.54
C VAL A 586 -35.85 -5.84 1.76
N LEU A 587 -36.17 -6.51 0.65
CA LEU A 587 -37.36 -6.22 -0.17
C LEU A 587 -38.69 -6.46 0.54
N HIS A 588 -38.69 -7.32 1.57
CA HIS A 588 -39.87 -7.54 2.41
C HIS A 588 -40.03 -6.42 3.45
N VAL A 589 -38.97 -5.81 3.91
CA VAL A 589 -38.99 -4.85 5.03
C VAL A 589 -38.95 -3.40 4.54
N ILE A 590 -38.04 -3.08 3.64
CA ILE A 590 -37.80 -1.71 3.13
C ILE A 590 -38.74 -1.48 1.94
N ASP A 591 -39.54 -0.46 2.02
CA ASP A 591 -40.40 -0.02 0.92
C ASP A 591 -39.56 0.79 -0.09
N ARG A 592 -39.99 0.80 -1.36
CA ARG A 592 -39.36 1.62 -2.40
C ARG A 592 -39.55 3.11 -2.06
N ALA A 593 -38.58 3.91 -2.43
CA ALA A 593 -38.67 5.37 -2.29
C ALA A 593 -39.85 5.91 -3.07
N GLN A 594 -40.44 7.01 -2.61
CA GLN A 594 -41.56 7.66 -3.27
C GLN A 594 -41.20 8.05 -4.71
N GLY A 595 -42.05 7.68 -5.67
CA GLY A 595 -41.81 7.93 -7.10
C GLY A 595 -40.98 6.89 -7.81
N ILE A 596 -40.34 5.93 -7.09
CA ILE A 596 -39.54 4.86 -7.67
C ILE A 596 -40.40 3.64 -7.94
N SER A 597 -40.57 3.31 -9.23
CA SER A 597 -41.37 2.16 -9.67
C SER A 597 -40.57 0.90 -9.93
N ARG A 598 -39.25 1.01 -10.15
CA ARG A 598 -38.31 -0.11 -10.37
C ARG A 598 -37.16 -0.04 -9.39
N ILE A 599 -36.63 -1.20 -9.09
CA ILE A 599 -35.39 -1.39 -8.30
C ILE A 599 -34.32 -1.87 -9.28
N ALA A 600 -33.11 -1.38 -9.17
CA ALA A 600 -31.96 -1.78 -9.96
C ALA A 600 -30.71 -1.93 -9.09
N THR A 601 -29.71 -2.61 -9.62
CA THR A 601 -28.38 -2.68 -9.00
C THR A 601 -27.36 -1.95 -9.84
N THR A 602 -26.48 -1.23 -9.17
CA THR A 602 -25.35 -0.55 -9.81
C THR A 602 -24.05 -1.00 -9.17
N ASN A 603 -23.10 -1.46 -9.99
CA ASN A 603 -21.73 -1.71 -9.57
C ASN A 603 -20.83 -0.55 -9.97
N LEU A 604 -20.09 -0.01 -8.99
CA LEU A 604 -19.01 0.95 -9.24
C LEU A 604 -17.70 0.20 -9.39
N MET A 605 -17.12 0.27 -10.59
CA MET A 605 -15.85 -0.34 -10.94
C MET A 605 -14.79 0.75 -11.03
N LEU A 606 -13.68 0.59 -10.31
CA LEU A 606 -12.49 1.44 -10.49
C LEU A 606 -11.58 0.83 -11.54
N THR A 607 -11.44 1.52 -12.64
CA THR A 607 -10.58 1.11 -13.76
C THR A 607 -9.42 2.08 -13.93
N LYS A 608 -8.39 1.67 -14.66
CA LYS A 608 -7.29 2.58 -15.07
C LYS A 608 -7.77 3.84 -15.80
N ARG A 609 -8.99 3.79 -16.36
CA ARG A 609 -9.65 4.93 -17.00
C ARG A 609 -10.47 5.79 -16.04
N GLY A 610 -10.53 5.41 -14.75
CA GLY A 610 -11.34 6.04 -13.72
C GLY A 610 -12.61 5.24 -13.41
N PRO A 611 -13.54 5.80 -12.59
CA PRO A 611 -14.75 5.13 -12.15
C PRO A 611 -15.75 4.91 -13.30
N ILE A 612 -16.32 3.71 -13.37
CA ILE A 612 -17.39 3.33 -14.31
C ILE A 612 -18.51 2.66 -13.53
N PHE A 613 -19.75 3.11 -13.75
CA PHE A 613 -20.95 2.51 -13.19
C PHE A 613 -21.58 1.56 -14.21
N LEU A 614 -21.82 0.32 -13.80
CA LEU A 614 -22.47 -0.71 -14.61
C LEU A 614 -23.83 -1.06 -14.02
N SER A 615 -24.93 -1.05 -14.80
CA SER A 615 -26.30 -1.29 -14.35
C SER A 615 -27.17 -1.90 -15.46
N ASP A 616 -28.15 -2.77 -15.19
CA ASP A 616 -28.46 -3.47 -13.96
C ASP A 616 -27.73 -4.83 -13.93
N THR A 617 -27.02 -5.10 -12.83
CA THR A 617 -26.13 -6.26 -12.76
C THR A 617 -26.70 -7.45 -12.00
N ALA A 618 -27.90 -7.33 -11.35
CA ALA A 618 -28.36 -8.41 -10.48
C ALA A 618 -29.89 -8.58 -10.33
N ILE A 619 -30.76 -7.67 -10.79
CA ILE A 619 -32.21 -7.70 -10.44
C ILE A 619 -33.13 -7.96 -11.64
N ASN A 620 -32.96 -7.25 -12.75
CA ASN A 620 -33.94 -7.27 -13.84
C ASN A 620 -33.46 -8.13 -15.01
N PRO A 621 -34.00 -9.38 -15.19
CA PRO A 621 -33.51 -10.28 -16.23
C PRO A 621 -33.69 -9.73 -17.64
N ASP A 622 -34.87 -9.24 -17.97
CA ASP A 622 -35.19 -8.65 -19.28
C ASP A 622 -36.05 -7.37 -19.10
N PRO A 623 -35.42 -6.21 -18.85
CA PRO A 623 -36.11 -4.95 -18.65
C PRO A 623 -36.74 -4.46 -19.96
N THR A 624 -37.91 -3.79 -19.87
CA THR A 624 -38.53 -3.08 -21.01
C THR A 624 -37.75 -1.80 -21.33
N ALA A 625 -38.08 -1.14 -22.45
CA ALA A 625 -37.52 0.18 -22.80
C ALA A 625 -37.73 1.23 -21.68
N GLU A 626 -38.93 1.26 -21.11
CA GLU A 626 -39.25 2.16 -19.98
C GLU A 626 -38.46 1.79 -18.72
N ASP A 627 -38.24 0.48 -18.45
CA ASP A 627 -37.44 0.04 -17.32
C ASP A 627 -35.98 0.43 -17.50
N LEU A 628 -35.41 0.28 -18.71
CA LEU A 628 -34.04 0.70 -19.02
C LEU A 628 -33.86 2.22 -18.80
N ALA A 629 -34.82 3.03 -19.20
CA ALA A 629 -34.79 4.47 -18.94
C ALA A 629 -34.79 4.77 -17.43
N LYS A 630 -35.63 4.08 -16.65
CA LYS A 630 -35.64 4.23 -15.17
C LYS A 630 -34.33 3.77 -14.50
N ILE A 631 -33.74 2.68 -14.97
CA ILE A 631 -32.44 2.20 -14.51
C ILE A 631 -31.35 3.27 -14.78
N ALA A 632 -31.36 3.88 -15.97
CA ALA A 632 -30.43 4.95 -16.29
C ALA A 632 -30.58 6.17 -15.36
N LEU A 633 -31.81 6.57 -15.03
CA LEU A 633 -32.09 7.67 -14.08
C LEU A 633 -31.59 7.36 -12.67
N LEU A 634 -31.86 6.15 -12.18
CA LEU A 634 -31.37 5.70 -10.87
C LEU A 634 -29.84 5.71 -10.82
N THR A 635 -29.19 5.15 -11.83
CA THR A 635 -27.72 5.12 -11.91
C THR A 635 -27.12 6.51 -12.02
N ALA A 636 -27.75 7.43 -12.78
CA ALA A 636 -27.36 8.84 -12.86
C ALA A 636 -27.43 9.53 -11.49
N SER A 637 -28.52 9.29 -10.75
CA SER A 637 -28.67 9.81 -9.39
C SER A 637 -27.55 9.32 -8.48
N THR A 638 -27.20 8.03 -8.58
CA THR A 638 -26.08 7.45 -7.82
C THR A 638 -24.76 8.10 -8.19
N ALA A 639 -24.42 8.23 -9.46
CA ALA A 639 -23.18 8.88 -9.88
C ALA A 639 -23.03 10.28 -9.30
N ARG A 640 -24.12 11.06 -9.25
CA ARG A 640 -24.13 12.39 -8.63
C ARG A 640 -23.87 12.36 -7.12
N LEU A 641 -24.36 11.33 -6.40
CA LEU A 641 -24.00 11.15 -4.98
C LEU A 641 -22.49 10.98 -4.78
N PHE A 642 -21.79 10.40 -5.75
CA PHE A 642 -20.34 10.29 -5.77
C PHE A 642 -19.62 11.55 -6.30
N GLY A 643 -20.38 12.61 -6.65
CA GLY A 643 -19.83 13.84 -7.21
C GLY A 643 -19.39 13.70 -8.67
N ILE A 644 -19.91 12.70 -9.39
CA ILE A 644 -19.60 12.42 -10.78
C ILE A 644 -20.76 12.87 -11.65
N GLU A 645 -20.50 13.73 -12.64
CA GLU A 645 -21.50 14.11 -13.62
C GLU A 645 -21.78 12.95 -14.57
N PRO A 646 -23.05 12.50 -14.70
CA PRO A 646 -23.40 11.34 -15.50
C PRO A 646 -23.17 11.56 -17.00
N VAL A 647 -22.43 10.67 -17.64
CA VAL A 647 -22.30 10.52 -19.10
C VAL A 647 -22.65 9.08 -19.42
N ILE A 648 -23.88 8.88 -19.97
CA ILE A 648 -24.54 7.57 -19.99
C ILE A 648 -24.55 6.99 -21.41
N ALA A 649 -23.93 5.82 -21.59
CA ALA A 649 -24.07 5.01 -22.78
C ALA A 649 -25.12 3.92 -22.57
N MET A 650 -26.15 3.92 -23.40
CA MET A 650 -27.13 2.84 -23.51
C MET A 650 -26.57 1.78 -24.46
N VAL A 651 -25.97 0.71 -23.90
CA VAL A 651 -25.17 -0.22 -24.70
C VAL A 651 -25.98 -1.32 -25.36
N SER A 652 -25.51 -1.73 -26.54
CA SER A 652 -26.06 -2.81 -27.34
C SER A 652 -24.98 -3.41 -28.25
N TYR A 653 -25.28 -4.43 -28.99
CA TYR A 653 -24.48 -4.93 -30.10
C TYR A 653 -24.64 -4.11 -31.40
N SER A 654 -25.53 -3.10 -31.41
CA SER A 654 -25.89 -2.21 -32.52
C SER A 654 -25.42 -0.78 -32.22
N ASN A 655 -25.16 0.00 -33.27
CA ASN A 655 -24.86 1.43 -33.20
C ASN A 655 -25.95 2.22 -33.95
N PHE A 656 -26.71 3.08 -33.25
CA PHE A 656 -27.60 4.11 -33.79
C PHE A 656 -28.47 3.63 -34.97
N GLY A 657 -29.15 2.48 -34.83
CA GLY A 657 -30.09 1.97 -35.83
C GLY A 657 -29.47 0.96 -36.82
N SER A 658 -28.23 0.49 -36.59
CA SER A 658 -27.56 -0.50 -37.46
C SER A 658 -28.23 -1.89 -37.43
N SER A 659 -29.10 -2.17 -36.43
CA SER A 659 -29.88 -3.40 -36.33
C SER A 659 -31.37 -3.12 -36.11
N PRO A 660 -32.26 -3.79 -36.84
CA PRO A 660 -33.71 -3.72 -36.66
C PRO A 660 -34.23 -4.70 -35.58
N GLU A 661 -33.36 -5.50 -34.98
CA GLU A 661 -33.75 -6.56 -34.04
C GLU A 661 -34.37 -5.99 -32.74
N PRO A 662 -35.34 -6.67 -32.11
CA PRO A 662 -36.06 -6.17 -30.94
C PRO A 662 -35.16 -5.73 -29.77
N GLY A 663 -34.05 -6.44 -29.57
CA GLY A 663 -33.09 -6.08 -28.49
C GLY A 663 -32.43 -4.73 -28.68
N ALA A 664 -32.08 -4.36 -29.92
CA ALA A 664 -31.50 -3.04 -30.25
C ALA A 664 -32.57 -1.96 -30.26
N VAL A 665 -33.76 -2.26 -30.85
CA VAL A 665 -34.93 -1.37 -30.88
C VAL A 665 -35.34 -0.96 -29.47
N LYS A 666 -35.42 -1.90 -28.54
CA LYS A 666 -35.72 -1.67 -27.11
C LYS A 666 -34.81 -0.61 -26.49
N VAL A 667 -33.46 -0.69 -26.73
CA VAL A 667 -32.50 0.28 -26.19
C VAL A 667 -32.72 1.66 -26.84
N ARG A 668 -32.95 1.72 -28.16
CA ARG A 668 -33.20 2.95 -28.88
C ARG A 668 -34.47 3.65 -28.38
N GLU A 669 -35.53 2.88 -28.11
CA GLU A 669 -36.77 3.43 -27.53
C GLU A 669 -36.53 4.01 -26.13
N ALA A 670 -35.69 3.37 -25.31
CA ALA A 670 -35.30 3.90 -24.02
C ALA A 670 -34.53 5.22 -24.13
N VAL A 671 -33.62 5.34 -25.10
CA VAL A 671 -32.90 6.60 -25.39
C VAL A 671 -33.90 7.69 -25.85
N ALA A 672 -34.79 7.36 -26.76
CA ALA A 672 -35.81 8.31 -27.23
C ALA A 672 -36.70 8.82 -26.08
N TYR A 673 -37.07 7.93 -25.16
CA TYR A 673 -37.80 8.32 -23.93
C TYR A 673 -37.00 9.28 -23.08
N LEU A 674 -35.72 9.01 -22.85
CA LEU A 674 -34.82 9.86 -22.04
C LEU A 674 -34.59 11.22 -22.71
N HIS A 675 -34.36 11.26 -24.01
CA HIS A 675 -34.21 12.52 -24.74
C HIS A 675 -35.46 13.42 -24.67
N LYS A 676 -36.64 12.80 -24.68
CA LYS A 676 -37.92 13.52 -24.62
C LYS A 676 -38.25 14.04 -23.23
N ASN A 677 -38.03 13.21 -22.18
CA ASN A 677 -38.50 13.50 -20.83
C ASN A 677 -37.41 14.04 -19.91
N HIS A 678 -36.13 13.83 -20.26
CA HIS A 678 -34.93 14.21 -19.48
C HIS A 678 -33.84 14.79 -20.41
N PRO A 679 -34.16 15.89 -21.14
CA PRO A 679 -33.21 16.46 -22.11
C PRO A 679 -31.92 17.00 -21.51
N GLU A 680 -31.89 17.25 -20.19
CA GLU A 680 -30.73 17.68 -19.42
C GLU A 680 -29.68 16.59 -19.26
N LEU A 681 -30.05 15.30 -19.44
CA LEU A 681 -29.11 14.21 -19.31
C LEU A 681 -28.21 14.09 -20.54
N ILE A 682 -26.94 13.81 -20.27
CA ILE A 682 -25.96 13.39 -21.26
C ILE A 682 -26.09 11.89 -21.42
N VAL A 683 -27.01 11.48 -22.29
CA VAL A 683 -27.30 10.06 -22.57
C VAL A 683 -27.49 9.88 -24.06
N ASP A 684 -26.92 8.77 -24.60
CA ASP A 684 -27.14 8.41 -25.99
C ASP A 684 -26.92 6.89 -26.25
N GLY A 685 -27.33 6.42 -27.44
CA GLY A 685 -27.28 5.02 -27.87
C GLY A 685 -28.46 4.71 -28.81
N GLU A 686 -28.69 3.46 -29.19
CA GLU A 686 -27.89 2.30 -28.77
C GLU A 686 -26.50 2.38 -29.37
N VAL A 687 -25.50 1.99 -28.60
CA VAL A 687 -24.10 2.04 -29.00
C VAL A 687 -23.31 0.82 -28.52
N GLN A 688 -22.36 0.34 -29.31
CA GLN A 688 -21.48 -0.76 -28.93
C GLN A 688 -20.51 -0.31 -27.83
N ALA A 689 -20.09 -1.24 -26.97
CA ALA A 689 -19.28 -0.96 -25.79
C ALA A 689 -17.90 -0.38 -26.12
N ASP A 690 -17.28 -0.81 -27.21
CA ASP A 690 -16.00 -0.30 -27.70
C ASP A 690 -16.09 1.17 -28.14
N PHE A 691 -17.13 1.53 -28.90
CA PHE A 691 -17.40 2.92 -29.26
C PHE A 691 -17.76 3.78 -28.02
N ALA A 692 -18.55 3.25 -27.09
CA ALA A 692 -18.89 3.96 -25.86
C ALA A 692 -17.67 4.32 -25.03
N LEU A 693 -16.66 3.42 -24.99
CA LEU A 693 -15.45 3.61 -24.17
C LEU A 693 -14.30 4.30 -24.90
N ASN A 694 -14.29 4.32 -26.24
CA ASN A 694 -13.26 5.00 -27.04
C ASN A 694 -13.76 6.36 -27.53
N GLN A 695 -13.39 7.40 -26.82
CA GLN A 695 -13.84 8.79 -27.04
C GLN A 695 -13.49 9.31 -28.45
N GLU A 696 -12.28 9.02 -28.95
CA GLU A 696 -11.82 9.46 -30.27
C GLU A 696 -12.59 8.74 -31.38
N MET A 697 -12.65 7.42 -31.30
CA MET A 697 -13.39 6.61 -32.27
C MET A 697 -14.88 6.95 -32.31
N HIS A 698 -15.47 7.27 -31.15
CA HIS A 698 -16.85 7.73 -31.06
C HIS A 698 -17.05 9.10 -31.72
N GLN A 699 -16.17 10.05 -31.43
CA GLN A 699 -16.19 11.40 -32.01
C GLN A 699 -16.05 11.36 -33.53
N ASP A 700 -15.16 10.55 -34.06
CA ASP A 700 -14.93 10.44 -35.48
C ASP A 700 -16.10 9.78 -36.23
N LYS A 701 -16.68 8.73 -35.66
CA LYS A 701 -17.72 7.93 -36.29
C LYS A 701 -19.11 8.51 -36.10
N PHE A 702 -19.40 9.08 -34.91
CA PHE A 702 -20.71 9.55 -34.50
C PHE A 702 -20.65 10.98 -33.90
N PRO A 703 -20.18 11.98 -34.66
CA PRO A 703 -20.03 13.36 -34.17
C PRO A 703 -21.34 14.05 -33.75
N TYR A 704 -22.48 13.52 -34.16
CA TYR A 704 -23.82 13.99 -33.82
C TYR A 704 -24.31 13.47 -32.46
N SER A 705 -23.66 12.48 -31.90
CA SER A 705 -24.06 11.88 -30.62
C SER A 705 -23.79 12.82 -29.44
N LYS A 706 -24.66 12.79 -28.43
CA LYS A 706 -24.43 13.51 -27.18
C LYS A 706 -23.18 13.01 -26.41
N LEU A 707 -22.66 11.84 -26.75
CA LEU A 707 -21.43 11.26 -26.17
C LEU A 707 -20.16 11.71 -26.89
N ALA A 708 -20.28 12.33 -28.07
CA ALA A 708 -19.13 12.74 -28.87
C ALA A 708 -18.21 13.70 -28.09
N GLY A 709 -16.91 13.39 -28.05
CA GLY A 709 -15.90 14.13 -27.30
C GLY A 709 -16.03 14.04 -25.76
N ARG A 710 -16.87 13.15 -25.24
CA ARG A 710 -17.10 13.00 -23.79
C ARG A 710 -16.63 11.63 -23.30
N LYS A 711 -16.21 11.58 -22.05
CA LYS A 711 -15.81 10.34 -21.39
C LYS A 711 -17.03 9.69 -20.74
N VAL A 712 -17.49 8.56 -21.28
CA VAL A 712 -18.56 7.77 -20.70
C VAL A 712 -18.14 7.22 -19.34
N ASN A 713 -19.00 7.35 -18.34
CA ASN A 713 -18.80 6.86 -16.99
C ASN A 713 -19.98 5.99 -16.46
N ILE A 714 -21.06 5.88 -17.23
CA ILE A 714 -22.19 4.99 -16.92
C ILE A 714 -22.51 4.14 -18.16
N MET A 715 -22.65 2.83 -17.97
CA MET A 715 -23.07 1.88 -18.99
C MET A 715 -24.33 1.16 -18.54
N ILE A 716 -25.41 1.29 -19.30
CA ILE A 716 -26.70 0.61 -19.05
C ILE A 716 -26.83 -0.52 -20.07
N PHE A 717 -27.00 -1.73 -19.58
CA PHE A 717 -27.04 -2.95 -20.38
C PHE A 717 -28.47 -3.36 -20.75
N PRO A 718 -28.67 -3.99 -21.92
CA PRO A 718 -30.02 -4.33 -22.41
C PRO A 718 -30.71 -5.44 -21.62
N ASN A 719 -29.97 -6.26 -20.88
CA ASN A 719 -30.47 -7.34 -20.03
C ASN A 719 -29.44 -7.72 -18.95
N LEU A 720 -29.91 -8.50 -17.99
CA LEU A 720 -29.10 -8.95 -16.85
C LEU A 720 -27.88 -9.78 -17.27
N GLU A 721 -28.02 -10.67 -18.25
CA GLU A 721 -26.94 -11.56 -18.68
C GLU A 721 -25.74 -10.78 -19.17
N SER A 722 -25.95 -9.80 -20.07
CA SER A 722 -24.88 -8.97 -20.60
C SER A 722 -24.19 -8.13 -19.52
N ALA A 723 -24.96 -7.57 -18.61
CA ALA A 723 -24.42 -6.77 -17.50
C ALA A 723 -23.60 -7.61 -16.50
N ASN A 724 -24.16 -8.74 -16.08
CA ASN A 724 -23.54 -9.61 -15.10
C ASN A 724 -22.25 -10.29 -15.63
N ILE A 725 -22.27 -10.76 -16.88
CA ILE A 725 -21.10 -11.34 -17.54
C ILE A 725 -19.99 -10.27 -17.67
N THR A 726 -20.33 -9.07 -18.16
CA THR A 726 -19.37 -7.99 -18.33
C THR A 726 -18.75 -7.58 -16.99
N TYR A 727 -19.54 -7.39 -15.96
CA TYR A 727 -19.08 -7.08 -14.62
C TYR A 727 -18.07 -8.09 -14.09
N LYS A 728 -18.42 -9.40 -14.20
CA LYS A 728 -17.57 -10.49 -13.72
C LYS A 728 -16.28 -10.63 -14.53
N LEU A 729 -16.34 -10.48 -15.86
CA LEU A 729 -15.16 -10.51 -16.72
C LEU A 729 -14.19 -9.37 -16.40
N LEU A 730 -14.68 -8.14 -16.25
CA LEU A 730 -13.85 -7.00 -15.90
C LEU A 730 -13.17 -7.19 -14.54
N LYS A 731 -13.89 -7.75 -13.56
CA LYS A 731 -13.34 -8.04 -12.23
C LYS A 731 -12.18 -9.04 -12.29
N GLU A 732 -12.29 -10.09 -13.09
CA GLU A 732 -11.28 -11.17 -13.15
C GLU A 732 -10.10 -10.83 -14.09
N LEU A 733 -10.34 -10.16 -15.22
CA LEU A 733 -9.30 -9.92 -16.22
C LEU A 733 -8.36 -8.76 -15.85
N ASP A 734 -8.89 -7.66 -15.33
CA ASP A 734 -8.12 -6.43 -15.08
C ASP A 734 -7.80 -6.21 -13.60
N GLN A 735 -8.14 -7.17 -12.72
CA GLN A 735 -8.09 -7.00 -11.26
C GLN A 735 -8.79 -5.70 -10.79
N VAL A 736 -9.84 -5.30 -11.53
CA VAL A 736 -10.59 -4.08 -11.27
C VAL A 736 -11.30 -4.20 -9.93
N VAL A 737 -11.05 -3.27 -9.03
CA VAL A 737 -11.70 -3.26 -7.73
C VAL A 737 -13.16 -2.85 -7.89
N SER A 738 -14.08 -3.75 -7.55
CA SER A 738 -15.49 -3.42 -7.39
C SER A 738 -15.72 -2.87 -6.00
N ILE A 739 -15.98 -1.57 -5.90
CA ILE A 739 -16.13 -0.91 -4.59
C ILE A 739 -17.54 -1.12 -4.03
N LEU A 740 -18.57 -1.22 -4.90
CA LEU A 740 -19.93 -1.16 -4.41
C LEU A 740 -20.92 -1.90 -5.30
N SER A 741 -21.80 -2.71 -4.68
CA SER A 741 -23.04 -3.18 -5.28
C SER A 741 -24.20 -2.52 -4.53
N LEU A 742 -24.78 -1.46 -5.08
CA LEU A 742 -25.92 -0.76 -4.51
C LEU A 742 -27.24 -1.28 -5.10
N ILE A 743 -28.26 -1.44 -4.24
CA ILE A 743 -29.64 -1.65 -4.63
C ILE A 743 -30.37 -0.32 -4.48
N HIS A 744 -30.94 0.15 -5.56
CA HIS A 744 -31.68 1.42 -5.61
C HIS A 744 -33.18 1.21 -5.67
#